data_2e33fbab836d27239575ffe2a62422a7
#
_entry.id   2e33fbab836d27239575ffe2a62422a7
#
_cell.length_a   1.000
_cell.length_b   1.000
_cell.length_c   1.000
_cell.angle_alpha   90.00
_cell.angle_beta   90.00
_cell.angle_gamma   90.00
#
_symmetry.space_group_name_H-M   'P 1'
#
loop_
_entity.id
_entity.type
_entity.pdbx_description
1 polymer ?
#
loop_
_entity_poly.entity_id
_entity_poly.type
_entity_poly.pdbx_seq_one_letter_code
_entity_poly.pdbx_strand_id
1 'polypeptide(L)'
;MRNLFYSSKYLPSIRYWLSETKVIHNWVLLNSLCIIFIWTGLSMVVMAQNGELRGTITDKKTGEPLFGATVFLIDTDFGAATNSDGQYVLSKIPANTYNIRVSFIGYQSQIIYNVVIRSEGNIDVDVQLEQTEFGLDEVVVSVNPFTKLETTPLSIQNLNQQEIASYPGGNNDIAKVIQSFPGVSGSVAGFRNDVIIRGGAPNENVYYLDGIEIPTINHFSTQGSAGGPVGLLNVSFFEGVTLSASSFAASYDNALSGVLEFDQRNGNSREFVGNFRLGSSESALTFEGPLFKSDKPEANTSYIVSVRRSYLQLLFQAIGLPFLPDYWDYQYKITHQINSKNEVLFTGVGSIDNSSVNELDEFDAEQKAIQDQVPVLEQQSNTIGMRWRHRFNDNNGLMDVIVSQNSLYNKFSRFTDNVNEQGLYFQNDANELERKIRHQIKLFSGSWTYAFGYSVQQVSYDNTTQDLVNDRNFITDLSFIRYGAHLQASAKGLEDRVQFSAGLRVDDNDFMEDGIGVLGQISPRISYSYKLDASGQWKWNQAWGIYYKIPPYTILGFEDNLGIWANREAKYTRSEHFVGGFEYVINESSRISLEAFYKKYSNYPVSVADEVSLANKGGGFEVFGSELIQSNGLGRTQGLELLYQQKFTGKWYGIASFTWFKSEFSGSDLVYRPSLWDNQFLISALGGYKFRNNWEISSRYRYLGRAPFIPTNLAQSLEFYPAIIKDYSSVGQNRLDAYNQVDIRVDKKWSYTSWSLDVFFEVQNILGNANPEEPSYGLARDENGEVVIPERLVQVNTNTSVNILPSIGVVINF
;
A
#
# COMPACT_ATOMS: atom_id res chain seq x y z
N MET A 1 -19.79 64.36 42.35
CA MET A 1 -20.87 64.38 41.38
C MET A 1 -20.37 63.55 40.23
N ARG A 2 -20.77 62.37 40.22
CA ARG A 2 -21.82 61.63 39.49
C ARG A 2 -21.63 61.67 37.99
N ASN A 3 -21.36 60.40 37.49
CA ASN A 3 -21.84 59.74 36.29
C ASN A 3 -21.25 60.20 34.94
N LEU A 4 -20.52 59.25 34.35
CA LEU A 4 -20.86 58.66 33.03
C LEU A 4 -20.03 57.41 32.81
N PHE A 5 -20.68 56.25 33.07
CA PHE A 5 -20.26 54.92 32.58
C PHE A 5 -20.72 54.82 31.14
N TYR A 6 -19.77 54.56 30.23
CA TYR A 6 -20.06 54.06 28.91
C TYR A 6 -19.62 52.58 28.80
N SER A 7 -20.56 51.79 28.38
CA SER A 7 -20.51 50.34 28.24
C SER A 7 -19.34 49.83 27.38
N SER A 8 -18.55 49.00 27.98
CA SER A 8 -17.59 48.14 27.24
C SER A 8 -18.29 46.90 26.69
N LYS A 9 -18.74 46.94 25.41
CA LYS A 9 -19.17 45.81 24.62
C LYS A 9 -18.19 45.57 23.47
N TYR A 10 -16.94 45.34 23.79
CA TYR A 10 -15.95 44.85 22.81
C TYR A 10 -14.77 44.19 23.52
N LEU A 11 -14.94 42.95 23.97
CA LEU A 11 -13.80 42.12 24.41
C LEU A 11 -14.14 40.62 24.41
N PRO A 12 -14.46 39.99 23.21
CA PRO A 12 -14.19 38.57 23.06
C PRO A 12 -12.96 38.28 22.20
N SER A 13 -12.39 39.23 21.44
CA SER A 13 -11.33 38.98 20.47
C SER A 13 -9.91 38.82 21.01
N ILE A 14 -9.64 39.24 22.26
CA ILE A 14 -8.26 39.18 22.81
C ILE A 14 -7.96 37.81 23.45
N ARG A 15 -8.94 37.06 23.92
CA ARG A 15 -8.70 35.69 24.44
C ARG A 15 -8.48 34.69 23.33
N TYR A 16 -9.17 34.80 22.21
CA TYR A 16 -8.92 33.97 21.02
C TYR A 16 -7.51 34.20 20.46
N TRP A 17 -7.03 35.42 20.46
CA TRP A 17 -5.66 35.80 20.02
C TRP A 17 -4.57 35.26 20.97
N LEU A 18 -4.84 35.08 22.24
CA LEU A 18 -3.88 34.60 23.23
C LEU A 18 -3.76 33.08 23.26
N SER A 19 -4.76 32.33 22.82
CA SER A 19 -4.66 30.87 22.63
C SER A 19 -3.88 30.53 21.35
N GLU A 20 -4.14 31.21 20.25
CA GLU A 20 -3.34 31.08 19.02
C GLU A 20 -1.87 31.53 19.23
N THR A 21 -1.62 32.54 20.04
CA THR A 21 -0.23 32.98 20.33
C THR A 21 0.54 31.97 21.18
N LYS A 22 -0.08 31.16 22.03
CA LYS A 22 0.61 30.09 22.76
C LYS A 22 1.00 28.92 21.81
N VAL A 23 0.12 28.52 20.94
CA VAL A 23 0.41 27.50 19.94
C VAL A 23 1.50 28.01 18.98
N ILE A 24 1.39 29.23 18.49
CA ILE A 24 2.40 29.87 17.65
C ILE A 24 3.73 30.04 18.40
N HIS A 25 3.72 30.39 19.69
CA HIS A 25 4.92 30.58 20.49
C HIS A 25 5.66 29.26 20.74
N ASN A 26 4.95 28.18 21.06
CA ASN A 26 5.52 26.84 21.20
C ASN A 26 6.01 26.32 19.86
N TRP A 27 5.30 26.62 18.78
CA TRP A 27 5.70 26.27 17.43
C TRP A 27 6.94 27.02 16.95
N VAL A 28 7.03 28.31 17.25
CA VAL A 28 8.22 29.15 16.98
C VAL A 28 9.41 28.70 17.83
N LEU A 29 9.22 28.30 19.07
CA LEU A 29 10.27 27.77 19.95
C LEU A 29 10.80 26.41 19.44
N LEU A 30 9.91 25.51 19.04
CA LEU A 30 10.28 24.21 18.47
C LEU A 30 11.04 24.38 17.15
N ASN A 31 10.56 25.27 16.27
CA ASN A 31 11.23 25.58 15.01
C ASN A 31 12.55 26.32 15.22
N SER A 32 12.64 27.18 16.22
CA SER A 32 13.90 27.88 16.56
C SER A 32 14.95 26.90 17.10
N LEU A 33 14.55 25.93 17.91
CA LEU A 33 15.43 24.83 18.35
C LEU A 33 15.88 23.94 17.19
N CYS A 34 14.99 23.63 16.26
CA CYS A 34 15.34 22.89 15.04
C CYS A 34 16.30 23.69 14.13
N ILE A 35 16.08 24.98 13.98
CA ILE A 35 16.95 25.88 13.20
C ILE A 35 18.33 26.03 13.87
N ILE A 36 18.40 26.11 15.18
CA ILE A 36 19.66 26.13 15.94
C ILE A 36 20.41 24.80 15.81
N PHE A 37 19.70 23.66 15.84
CA PHE A 37 20.29 22.35 15.62
C PHE A 37 20.81 22.17 14.18
N ILE A 38 20.08 22.68 13.20
CA ILE A 38 20.52 22.72 11.79
C ILE A 38 21.75 23.63 11.64
N TRP A 39 21.78 24.78 12.29
CA TRP A 39 22.89 25.75 12.21
C TRP A 39 24.17 25.27 12.89
N THR A 40 24.06 24.58 14.03
CA THR A 40 25.24 24.02 14.72
C THR A 40 25.80 22.79 13.97
N GLY A 41 24.96 22.06 13.24
CA GLY A 41 25.39 20.95 12.35
C GLY A 41 26.08 21.43 11.04
N LEU A 42 25.85 22.68 10.62
CA LEU A 42 26.41 23.22 9.37
C LEU A 42 27.91 23.63 9.45
N SER A 43 28.50 23.64 10.63
CA SER A 43 29.87 24.12 10.83
C SER A 43 30.96 23.03 10.81
N MET A 44 30.62 21.77 10.59
CA MET A 44 31.62 20.72 10.45
C MET A 44 32.17 20.69 9.01
N VAL A 45 33.44 20.94 8.85
CA VAL A 45 34.19 20.83 7.59
C VAL A 45 34.17 19.33 7.17
N VAL A 46 33.39 19.02 6.15
CA VAL A 46 33.35 17.68 5.54
C VAL A 46 34.61 17.53 4.70
N MET A 47 35.60 16.79 5.21
CA MET A 47 36.71 16.28 4.38
C MET A 47 36.09 15.25 3.43
N ALA A 48 36.32 15.42 2.13
CA ALA A 48 35.92 14.44 1.12
C ALA A 48 36.72 13.14 1.34
N GLN A 49 36.10 12.14 1.96
CA GLN A 49 36.67 10.81 2.13
C GLN A 49 36.02 9.85 1.12
N ASN A 50 36.77 8.82 0.74
CA ASN A 50 36.33 7.86 -0.26
C ASN A 50 35.58 6.69 0.39
N GLY A 51 34.55 6.19 -0.29
CA GLY A 51 33.85 4.94 0.05
C GLY A 51 34.16 3.81 -0.92
N GLU A 52 33.54 2.68 -0.70
CA GLU A 52 33.64 1.48 -1.53
C GLU A 52 32.26 0.98 -1.93
N LEU A 53 32.13 0.60 -3.20
CA LEU A 53 30.94 -0.06 -3.74
C LEU A 53 31.32 -1.48 -4.14
N ARG A 54 30.54 -2.46 -3.68
CA ARG A 54 30.77 -3.87 -3.98
C ARG A 54 29.42 -4.58 -4.14
N GLY A 55 29.46 -5.81 -4.64
CA GLY A 55 28.27 -6.62 -4.79
C GLY A 55 28.49 -7.79 -5.73
N THR A 56 27.42 -8.51 -6.04
CA THR A 56 27.41 -9.69 -6.90
C THR A 56 26.46 -9.48 -8.06
N ILE A 57 26.88 -9.84 -9.26
CA ILE A 57 26.06 -9.81 -10.46
C ILE A 57 25.71 -11.25 -10.86
N THR A 58 24.41 -11.53 -10.96
CA THR A 58 23.89 -12.86 -11.30
C THR A 58 22.89 -12.80 -12.46
N ASP A 59 22.69 -13.93 -13.11
CA ASP A 59 21.57 -14.10 -14.05
C ASP A 59 20.24 -14.14 -13.28
N LYS A 60 19.29 -13.34 -13.68
CA LYS A 60 17.98 -13.20 -13.02
C LYS A 60 17.16 -14.50 -13.08
N LYS A 61 17.28 -15.24 -14.14
CA LYS A 61 16.51 -16.46 -14.41
C LYS A 61 17.13 -17.67 -13.72
N THR A 62 18.47 -17.80 -13.82
CA THR A 62 19.22 -18.96 -13.34
C THR A 62 19.84 -18.75 -11.96
N GLY A 63 20.15 -17.50 -11.61
CA GLY A 63 20.88 -17.14 -10.39
C GLY A 63 22.38 -17.44 -10.47
N GLU A 64 22.91 -17.79 -11.66
CA GLU A 64 24.35 -18.01 -11.84
C GLU A 64 25.14 -16.70 -11.78
N PRO A 65 26.34 -16.73 -11.19
CA PRO A 65 27.22 -15.57 -11.18
C PRO A 65 27.71 -15.24 -12.62
N LEU A 66 27.67 -13.96 -12.95
CA LEU A 66 28.10 -13.48 -14.27
C LEU A 66 29.55 -13.00 -14.21
N PHE A 67 30.47 -13.81 -14.73
CA PHE A 67 31.90 -13.46 -14.84
C PHE A 67 32.15 -12.44 -15.93
N GLY A 68 32.85 -11.34 -15.61
CA GLY A 68 33.19 -10.29 -16.59
C GLY A 68 32.06 -9.28 -16.84
N ALA A 69 30.99 -9.30 -16.05
CA ALA A 69 30.00 -8.25 -16.08
C ALA A 69 30.62 -6.93 -15.63
N THR A 70 30.29 -5.83 -16.33
CA THR A 70 30.86 -4.51 -16.08
C THR A 70 29.94 -3.69 -15.19
N VAL A 71 30.49 -3.11 -14.13
CA VAL A 71 29.82 -2.17 -13.23
C VAL A 71 30.48 -0.81 -13.39
N PHE A 72 29.71 0.23 -13.69
CA PHE A 72 30.25 1.56 -13.99
C PHE A 72 29.41 2.66 -13.32
N LEU A 73 30.05 3.61 -12.64
CA LEU A 73 29.38 4.80 -12.09
C LEU A 73 29.20 5.83 -13.20
N ILE A 74 27.95 6.13 -13.50
CA ILE A 74 27.59 7.07 -14.59
C ILE A 74 28.14 8.45 -14.28
N ASP A 75 28.63 9.15 -15.31
CA ASP A 75 29.28 10.47 -15.25
C ASP A 75 30.59 10.49 -14.43
N THR A 76 31.27 9.36 -14.31
CA THR A 76 32.58 9.24 -13.64
C THR A 76 33.50 8.28 -14.40
N ASP A 77 34.76 8.16 -13.96
CA ASP A 77 35.74 7.18 -14.48
C ASP A 77 35.81 5.91 -13.63
N PHE A 78 34.89 5.71 -12.67
CA PHE A 78 34.91 4.55 -11.79
C PHE A 78 34.16 3.37 -12.43
N GLY A 79 34.84 2.24 -12.59
CA GLY A 79 34.27 1.00 -13.10
C GLY A 79 35.06 -0.22 -12.68
N ALA A 80 34.40 -1.38 -12.62
CA ALA A 80 34.99 -2.69 -12.36
C ALA A 80 34.30 -3.78 -13.15
N ALA A 81 35.00 -4.90 -13.38
CA ALA A 81 34.43 -6.13 -13.90
C ALA A 81 34.30 -7.18 -12.78
N THR A 82 33.28 -8.04 -12.88
CA THR A 82 33.06 -9.11 -11.93
C THR A 82 34.10 -10.24 -12.07
N ASN A 83 34.43 -10.88 -10.97
CA ASN A 83 35.26 -12.09 -10.89
C ASN A 83 34.44 -13.37 -11.24
N SER A 84 35.06 -14.56 -11.13
CA SER A 84 34.43 -15.87 -11.40
C SER A 84 33.19 -16.16 -10.55
N ASP A 85 33.10 -15.55 -9.40
CA ASP A 85 31.97 -15.68 -8.47
C ASP A 85 30.92 -14.57 -8.68
N GLY A 86 31.05 -13.79 -9.76
CA GLY A 86 30.16 -12.68 -10.08
C GLY A 86 30.35 -11.44 -9.20
N GLN A 87 31.38 -11.41 -8.35
CA GLN A 87 31.62 -10.33 -7.39
C GLN A 87 32.43 -9.19 -8.01
N TYR A 88 32.11 -7.96 -7.63
CA TYR A 88 32.85 -6.74 -8.01
C TYR A 88 33.15 -5.86 -6.80
N VAL A 89 34.20 -5.06 -6.92
CA VAL A 89 34.58 -4.04 -5.94
C VAL A 89 35.08 -2.80 -6.64
N LEU A 90 34.46 -1.65 -6.37
CA LEU A 90 34.95 -0.33 -6.74
C LEU A 90 35.35 0.43 -5.48
N SER A 91 36.64 0.72 -5.34
CA SER A 91 37.21 1.39 -4.16
C SER A 91 37.57 2.84 -4.46
N LYS A 92 37.74 3.63 -3.41
CA LYS A 92 38.15 5.04 -3.45
C LYS A 92 37.18 5.97 -4.19
N ILE A 93 35.89 5.66 -4.11
CA ILE A 93 34.85 6.50 -4.70
C ILE A 93 34.58 7.67 -3.75
N PRO A 94 34.61 8.93 -4.21
CA PRO A 94 34.23 10.08 -3.37
C PRO A 94 32.82 9.90 -2.80
N ALA A 95 32.62 10.21 -1.52
CA ALA A 95 31.31 10.11 -0.89
C ALA A 95 30.30 11.03 -1.58
N ASN A 96 29.33 10.43 -2.25
CA ASN A 96 28.26 11.13 -2.97
C ASN A 96 27.15 10.14 -3.36
N THR A 97 26.12 10.63 -4.03
CA THR A 97 25.07 9.78 -4.64
C THR A 97 25.36 9.57 -6.13
N TYR A 98 25.42 8.33 -6.57
CA TYR A 98 25.76 7.94 -7.95
C TYR A 98 24.67 7.08 -8.57
N ASN A 99 24.62 7.08 -9.90
CA ASN A 99 23.89 6.08 -10.68
C ASN A 99 24.89 5.03 -11.16
N ILE A 100 24.53 3.75 -11.05
CA ILE A 100 25.38 2.62 -11.40
C ILE A 100 24.80 1.97 -12.65
N ARG A 101 25.61 1.78 -13.68
CA ARG A 101 25.26 0.96 -14.83
C ARG A 101 25.93 -0.40 -14.69
N VAL A 102 25.15 -1.45 -14.80
CA VAL A 102 25.64 -2.83 -14.87
C VAL A 102 25.31 -3.40 -16.23
N SER A 103 26.30 -3.97 -16.91
CA SER A 103 26.17 -4.53 -18.25
C SER A 103 26.98 -5.80 -18.42
N PHE A 104 26.45 -6.74 -19.21
CA PHE A 104 27.12 -7.96 -19.60
C PHE A 104 26.69 -8.37 -21.03
N ILE A 105 27.61 -8.97 -21.81
CA ILE A 105 27.33 -9.37 -23.17
C ILE A 105 26.22 -10.42 -23.22
N GLY A 106 25.18 -10.21 -24.02
CA GLY A 106 24.03 -11.10 -24.07
C GLY A 106 22.99 -10.86 -22.98
N TYR A 107 23.12 -9.79 -22.17
CA TYR A 107 22.19 -9.42 -21.12
C TYR A 107 21.70 -7.99 -21.27
N GLN A 108 20.50 -7.74 -20.81
CA GLN A 108 19.96 -6.40 -20.72
C GLN A 108 20.72 -5.61 -19.63
N SER A 109 21.33 -4.49 -20.02
CA SER A 109 21.98 -3.62 -19.06
C SER A 109 20.95 -3.04 -18.06
N GLN A 110 21.36 -2.86 -16.81
CA GLN A 110 20.51 -2.29 -15.74
C GLN A 110 21.16 -1.04 -15.17
N ILE A 111 20.37 -0.01 -14.90
CA ILE A 111 20.81 1.17 -14.14
C ILE A 111 20.16 1.15 -12.77
N ILE A 112 21.00 1.26 -11.73
CA ILE A 112 20.58 1.44 -10.37
C ILE A 112 20.81 2.90 -10.03
N TYR A 113 19.74 3.57 -9.67
CA TYR A 113 19.77 5.01 -9.45
C TYR A 113 20.02 5.34 -8.00
N ASN A 114 20.65 6.50 -7.75
CA ASN A 114 20.74 7.11 -6.41
C ASN A 114 21.48 6.28 -5.35
N VAL A 115 22.44 5.48 -5.70
CA VAL A 115 23.27 4.75 -4.74
C VAL A 115 24.12 5.73 -3.96
N VAL A 116 23.97 5.75 -2.65
CA VAL A 116 24.67 6.67 -1.74
C VAL A 116 25.97 6.02 -1.30
N ILE A 117 27.08 6.49 -1.83
CA ILE A 117 28.42 6.08 -1.37
C ILE A 117 28.77 6.91 -0.13
N ARG A 118 29.04 6.23 0.99
CA ARG A 118 29.44 6.86 2.25
C ARG A 118 30.93 7.03 2.31
N SER A 119 31.40 7.97 3.14
CA SER A 119 32.82 8.13 3.47
C SER A 119 33.27 6.92 4.32
N GLU A 120 34.34 6.24 3.88
CA GLU A 120 34.88 5.03 4.52
C GLU A 120 33.88 3.89 4.76
N GLY A 121 32.68 3.98 4.15
CA GLY A 121 31.66 2.95 4.23
C GLY A 121 31.67 2.05 3.01
N ASN A 122 31.30 0.79 3.20
CA ASN A 122 31.06 -0.17 2.15
C ASN A 122 29.55 -0.17 1.81
N ILE A 123 29.24 -0.15 0.53
CA ILE A 123 27.87 -0.26 0.02
C ILE A 123 27.77 -1.54 -0.79
N ASP A 124 26.86 -2.42 -0.41
CA ASP A 124 26.58 -3.66 -1.12
C ASP A 124 25.42 -3.43 -2.09
N VAL A 125 25.64 -3.73 -3.38
CA VAL A 125 24.63 -3.62 -4.44
C VAL A 125 24.71 -4.89 -5.28
N ASP A 126 23.83 -5.83 -4.99
CA ASP A 126 23.67 -7.05 -5.78
C ASP A 126 22.69 -6.79 -6.94
N VAL A 127 23.02 -7.32 -8.14
CA VAL A 127 22.23 -7.04 -9.34
C VAL A 127 21.95 -8.32 -10.10
N GLN A 128 20.71 -8.50 -10.52
CA GLN A 128 20.30 -9.62 -11.35
C GLN A 128 20.00 -9.12 -12.77
N LEU A 129 20.81 -9.57 -13.75
CA LEU A 129 20.63 -9.20 -15.16
C LEU A 129 19.74 -10.22 -15.87
N GLU A 130 18.91 -9.73 -16.78
CA GLU A 130 18.05 -10.55 -17.64
C GLU A 130 18.73 -10.79 -18.98
N GLN A 131 18.80 -12.06 -19.42
CA GLN A 131 19.42 -12.45 -20.69
C GLN A 131 18.63 -11.94 -21.90
N THR A 132 19.33 -11.43 -22.93
CA THR A 132 18.76 -11.05 -24.23
C THR A 132 19.18 -12.04 -25.30
N GLU A 133 18.30 -12.36 -26.25
CA GLU A 133 18.57 -13.31 -27.32
C GLU A 133 19.36 -12.72 -28.52
N PHE A 134 19.86 -11.47 -28.45
CA PHE A 134 20.53 -10.81 -29.58
C PHE A 134 22.03 -11.02 -29.60
N GLY A 135 22.50 -11.36 -30.83
CA GLY A 135 23.89 -11.63 -31.13
C GLY A 135 24.79 -10.38 -31.18
N LEU A 136 26.08 -10.66 -31.36
CA LEU A 136 27.31 -9.91 -31.26
C LEU A 136 27.50 -8.65 -32.15
N ASP A 137 26.48 -8.00 -32.64
CA ASP A 137 26.65 -6.69 -33.27
C ASP A 137 26.61 -5.60 -32.20
N GLU A 138 27.45 -4.60 -32.38
CA GLU A 138 27.63 -3.44 -31.49
C GLU A 138 26.32 -2.64 -31.37
N VAL A 139 25.38 -3.25 -30.69
CA VAL A 139 24.13 -2.59 -30.28
C VAL A 139 24.44 -1.88 -28.98
N VAL A 140 24.35 -0.58 -29.00
CA VAL A 140 24.11 0.22 -27.79
C VAL A 140 22.83 -0.34 -27.16
N VAL A 141 22.98 -1.31 -26.27
CA VAL A 141 21.86 -1.93 -25.59
C VAL A 141 21.28 -0.84 -24.68
N SER A 142 20.23 -0.22 -25.15
CA SER A 142 19.53 0.80 -24.37
C SER A 142 18.92 0.11 -23.15
N VAL A 143 19.32 0.58 -22.01
CA VAL A 143 18.76 0.15 -20.73
C VAL A 143 17.29 0.53 -20.72
N ASN A 144 16.39 -0.45 -20.71
CA ASN A 144 14.97 -0.17 -20.57
C ASN A 144 14.52 -0.43 -19.11
N PRO A 145 14.48 0.58 -18.25
CA PRO A 145 14.04 0.45 -16.85
C PRO A 145 12.56 0.16 -16.72
N PHE A 146 11.84 0.04 -17.83
CA PHE A 146 10.41 -0.25 -17.92
C PHE A 146 10.13 -1.69 -18.34
N THR A 147 11.06 -2.60 -18.09
CA THR A 147 10.88 -4.03 -18.38
C THR A 147 9.72 -4.58 -17.57
N LYS A 148 8.83 -5.30 -18.22
CA LYS A 148 7.65 -5.91 -17.61
C LYS A 148 7.85 -7.42 -17.49
N LEU A 149 7.12 -8.04 -16.57
CA LEU A 149 7.15 -9.49 -16.40
C LEU A 149 6.64 -10.20 -17.65
N GLU A 150 7.26 -11.32 -18.02
CA GLU A 150 6.83 -12.14 -19.17
C GLU A 150 5.38 -12.62 -19.05
N THR A 151 4.93 -12.83 -17.83
CA THR A 151 3.58 -13.33 -17.51
C THR A 151 2.49 -12.27 -17.62
N THR A 152 2.85 -10.97 -17.54
CA THR A 152 1.90 -9.86 -17.46
C THR A 152 2.47 -8.60 -18.10
N PRO A 153 2.30 -8.38 -19.41
CA PRO A 153 2.89 -7.24 -20.12
C PRO A 153 2.16 -5.92 -19.94
N LEU A 154 1.01 -5.91 -19.28
CA LEU A 154 0.09 -4.76 -19.14
C LEU A 154 -0.16 -4.39 -17.70
N SER A 155 -0.53 -3.11 -17.45
CA SER A 155 -1.02 -2.63 -16.17
C SER A 155 -0.07 -2.91 -14.99
N ILE A 156 1.24 -3.01 -15.26
CA ILE A 156 2.26 -3.20 -14.23
C ILE A 156 2.99 -1.89 -13.99
N GLN A 157 3.11 -1.54 -12.71
CA GLN A 157 3.89 -0.43 -12.23
C GLN A 157 4.91 -0.92 -11.21
N ASN A 158 6.16 -0.52 -11.40
CA ASN A 158 7.26 -0.88 -10.51
C ASN A 158 7.87 0.38 -9.90
N LEU A 159 8.06 0.35 -8.58
CA LEU A 159 8.82 1.35 -7.83
C LEU A 159 10.02 0.70 -7.18
N ASN A 160 11.16 1.34 -7.26
CA ASN A 160 12.34 0.94 -6.51
C ASN A 160 12.36 1.62 -5.11
N GLN A 161 13.24 1.14 -4.25
CA GLN A 161 13.37 1.62 -2.87
C GLN A 161 13.50 3.14 -2.77
N GLN A 162 14.25 3.75 -3.69
CA GLN A 162 14.56 5.18 -3.60
C GLN A 162 13.41 6.06 -4.08
N GLU A 163 12.68 5.61 -5.12
CA GLU A 163 11.45 6.27 -5.54
C GLU A 163 10.43 6.29 -4.39
N ILE A 164 10.38 5.21 -3.58
CA ILE A 164 9.49 5.13 -2.42
C ILE A 164 9.97 6.04 -1.27
N ALA A 165 11.26 6.03 -0.95
CA ALA A 165 11.82 6.73 0.20
C ALA A 165 11.76 8.27 0.07
N SER A 166 11.93 8.81 -1.16
CA SER A 166 11.89 10.25 -1.44
C SER A 166 10.50 10.77 -1.85
N TYR A 167 9.46 9.95 -1.70
CA TYR A 167 8.11 10.28 -2.11
C TYR A 167 7.49 11.37 -1.21
N PRO A 168 7.13 12.59 -1.73
CA PRO A 168 6.50 13.63 -0.94
C PRO A 168 5.05 13.25 -0.59
N GLY A 169 4.62 13.57 0.63
CA GLY A 169 3.31 13.22 1.16
C GLY A 169 3.14 11.73 1.49
N GLY A 170 4.20 10.94 1.38
CA GLY A 170 4.17 9.51 1.65
C GLY A 170 4.30 9.15 3.13
N ASN A 171 4.99 9.96 3.94
CA ASN A 171 5.23 9.68 5.37
C ASN A 171 5.68 8.24 5.67
N ASN A 172 6.53 7.67 4.81
CA ASN A 172 6.96 6.27 4.92
C ASN A 172 5.83 5.23 4.77
N ASP A 173 4.72 5.61 4.14
CA ASP A 173 3.54 4.78 3.95
C ASP A 173 3.41 4.37 2.49
N ILE A 174 3.55 3.07 2.23
CA ILE A 174 3.54 2.53 0.88
C ILE A 174 2.19 2.68 0.18
N ALA A 175 1.08 2.64 0.90
CA ALA A 175 -0.24 2.80 0.30
C ALA A 175 -0.41 4.20 -0.31
N LYS A 176 0.10 5.25 0.37
CA LYS A 176 0.10 6.62 -0.16
C LYS A 176 0.98 6.78 -1.39
N VAL A 177 2.08 6.05 -1.45
CA VAL A 177 2.97 6.04 -2.63
C VAL A 177 2.27 5.40 -3.83
N ILE A 178 1.64 4.24 -3.63
CA ILE A 178 0.92 3.49 -4.68
C ILE A 178 -0.27 4.30 -5.24
N GLN A 179 -0.91 5.14 -4.43
CA GLN A 179 -1.99 6.04 -4.86
C GLN A 179 -1.58 7.09 -5.92
N SER A 180 -0.31 7.18 -6.30
CA SER A 180 0.14 8.01 -7.44
C SER A 180 0.06 7.33 -8.79
N PHE A 181 -0.13 6.03 -8.81
CA PHE A 181 -0.24 5.29 -10.06
C PHE A 181 -1.57 5.53 -10.77
N PRO A 182 -1.61 5.38 -12.10
CA PRO A 182 -2.86 5.49 -12.84
C PRO A 182 -3.87 4.45 -12.33
N GLY A 183 -5.13 4.83 -12.26
CA GLY A 183 -6.21 3.97 -11.79
C GLY A 183 -6.24 3.68 -10.31
N VAL A 184 -5.31 4.23 -9.51
CA VAL A 184 -5.26 4.02 -8.07
C VAL A 184 -5.70 5.26 -7.32
N SER A 185 -6.68 5.12 -6.45
CA SER A 185 -7.13 6.17 -5.54
C SER A 185 -7.06 5.69 -4.08
N GLY A 186 -7.17 6.65 -3.17
CA GLY A 186 -7.47 6.41 -1.77
C GLY A 186 -8.85 6.93 -1.42
N SER A 187 -9.31 6.71 -0.21
CA SER A 187 -10.49 7.35 0.34
C SER A 187 -10.34 8.87 0.33
N VAL A 188 -11.40 9.59 -0.01
CA VAL A 188 -11.42 11.06 0.00
C VAL A 188 -11.61 11.56 1.44
N ALA A 189 -12.43 10.88 2.22
CA ALA A 189 -12.69 11.22 3.62
C ALA A 189 -11.49 10.83 4.50
N GLY A 190 -10.69 11.76 4.76
CA GLY A 190 -9.60 12.13 5.66
C GLY A 190 -8.74 11.07 6.35
N PHE A 191 -9.28 10.02 6.90
CA PHE A 191 -8.54 9.18 7.86
C PHE A 191 -8.27 7.74 7.41
N ARG A 192 -8.60 7.39 6.16
CA ARG A 192 -8.37 6.05 5.62
C ARG A 192 -7.32 6.06 4.52
N ASN A 193 -6.49 5.03 4.52
CA ASN A 193 -5.40 4.82 3.58
C ASN A 193 -5.70 3.64 2.64
N ASP A 194 -6.92 3.58 2.15
CA ASP A 194 -7.38 2.54 1.25
C ASP A 194 -6.60 2.54 -0.06
N VAL A 195 -6.37 1.37 -0.63
CA VAL A 195 -5.87 1.19 -1.98
C VAL A 195 -7.03 0.74 -2.86
N ILE A 196 -7.57 1.65 -3.63
CA ILE A 196 -8.71 1.45 -4.52
C ILE A 196 -8.19 1.41 -5.96
N ILE A 197 -8.34 0.28 -6.64
CA ILE A 197 -7.78 0.07 -7.98
C ILE A 197 -8.91 -0.02 -9.01
N ARG A 198 -8.92 0.96 -9.96
CA ARG A 198 -9.91 1.00 -11.04
C ARG A 198 -11.34 0.91 -10.53
N GLY A 199 -11.64 1.59 -9.42
CA GLY A 199 -12.95 1.65 -8.81
C GLY A 199 -13.46 0.36 -8.17
N GLY A 200 -12.58 -0.63 -7.92
CA GLY A 200 -12.89 -1.83 -7.12
C GLY A 200 -12.68 -1.59 -5.63
N ALA A 201 -13.36 -2.35 -4.79
CA ALA A 201 -13.28 -2.23 -3.34
C ALA A 201 -11.86 -2.53 -2.79
N PRO A 202 -11.46 -1.96 -1.65
CA PRO A 202 -10.15 -2.23 -1.04
C PRO A 202 -9.89 -3.71 -0.78
N ASN A 203 -10.92 -4.48 -0.40
CA ASN A 203 -10.83 -5.91 -0.17
C ASN A 203 -10.73 -6.74 -1.45
N GLU A 204 -10.82 -6.16 -2.63
CA GLU A 204 -10.61 -6.85 -3.91
C GLU A 204 -9.12 -7.03 -4.26
N ASN A 205 -8.23 -6.41 -3.51
CA ASN A 205 -6.79 -6.53 -3.68
C ASN A 205 -6.21 -7.68 -2.88
N VAL A 206 -5.03 -8.15 -3.29
CA VAL A 206 -4.22 -9.14 -2.57
C VAL A 206 -2.79 -8.65 -2.47
N TYR A 207 -2.17 -8.89 -1.32
CA TYR A 207 -0.85 -8.39 -0.98
C TYR A 207 0.11 -9.56 -0.73
N TYR A 208 1.30 -9.49 -1.31
CA TYR A 208 2.35 -10.49 -1.14
C TYR A 208 3.65 -9.86 -0.66
N LEU A 209 4.25 -10.41 0.37
CA LEU A 209 5.56 -10.05 0.90
C LEU A 209 6.54 -11.21 0.61
N ASP A 210 7.48 -11.03 -0.32
CA ASP A 210 8.38 -12.10 -0.83
C ASP A 210 7.64 -13.38 -1.29
N GLY A 211 6.43 -13.23 -1.83
CA GLY A 211 5.57 -14.32 -2.27
C GLY A 211 4.68 -14.93 -1.19
N ILE A 212 4.76 -14.46 0.05
CA ILE A 212 3.89 -14.82 1.18
C ILE A 212 2.71 -13.86 1.20
N GLU A 213 1.49 -14.38 1.17
CA GLU A 213 0.28 -13.56 1.25
C GLU A 213 0.13 -12.97 2.64
N ILE A 214 -0.14 -11.65 2.70
CA ILE A 214 -0.43 -10.91 3.93
C ILE A 214 -1.86 -10.35 3.87
N PRO A 215 -2.62 -10.34 4.98
CA PRO A 215 -4.05 -9.99 4.94
C PRO A 215 -4.29 -8.50 4.75
N THR A 216 -3.40 -7.64 5.25
CA THR A 216 -3.49 -6.20 5.18
C THR A 216 -2.11 -5.56 5.11
N ILE A 217 -2.07 -4.31 4.63
CA ILE A 217 -0.89 -3.45 4.64
C ILE A 217 -1.06 -2.22 5.55
N ASN A 218 -2.14 -2.18 6.32
CA ASN A 218 -2.52 -1.05 7.17
C ASN A 218 -2.73 -1.49 8.63
N HIS A 219 -2.42 -0.60 9.56
CA HIS A 219 -2.88 -0.62 10.95
C HIS A 219 -4.38 -0.29 11.02
N PHE A 220 -5.05 -0.72 12.08
CA PHE A 220 -6.48 -0.48 12.33
C PHE A 220 -7.34 -0.88 11.12
N SER A 221 -7.03 -2.03 10.53
CA SER A 221 -7.74 -2.49 9.34
C SER A 221 -9.19 -2.87 9.66
N THR A 222 -10.10 -2.47 8.79
CA THR A 222 -11.52 -2.78 8.94
C THR A 222 -11.77 -4.28 8.70
N GLN A 223 -12.47 -4.93 9.62
CA GLN A 223 -12.87 -6.34 9.52
C GLN A 223 -13.67 -6.58 8.23
N GLY A 224 -13.30 -7.60 7.45
CA GLY A 224 -13.90 -7.91 6.14
C GLY A 224 -13.49 -6.96 5.00
N SER A 225 -12.67 -5.93 5.29
CA SER A 225 -12.06 -5.03 4.31
C SER A 225 -10.54 -5.04 4.51
N ALA A 226 -9.77 -4.36 3.66
CA ALA A 226 -8.32 -4.24 3.79
C ALA A 226 -7.85 -2.79 4.04
N GLY A 227 -8.80 -1.87 4.26
CA GLY A 227 -8.51 -0.46 4.48
C GLY A 227 -8.23 -0.14 5.95
N GLY A 228 -7.33 0.82 6.19
CA GLY A 228 -6.98 1.35 7.51
C GLY A 228 -6.32 2.71 7.39
N PRO A 229 -6.06 3.43 8.49
CA PRO A 229 -5.59 4.82 8.44
C PRO A 229 -4.07 4.99 8.20
N VAL A 230 -3.25 4.01 8.55
CA VAL A 230 -1.78 4.12 8.57
C VAL A 230 -1.15 2.85 8.00
N GLY A 231 -0.07 3.00 7.22
CA GLY A 231 0.64 1.87 6.64
C GLY A 231 1.43 1.03 7.65
N LEU A 232 1.27 -0.29 7.57
CA LEU A 232 1.94 -1.28 8.41
C LEU A 232 3.37 -1.58 7.97
N LEU A 233 3.67 -1.53 6.67
CA LEU A 233 4.93 -2.03 6.15
C LEU A 233 6.05 -0.97 6.24
N ASN A 234 7.23 -1.37 6.70
CA ASN A 234 8.41 -0.51 6.72
C ASN A 234 9.05 -0.43 5.33
N VAL A 235 8.97 0.72 4.68
CA VAL A 235 9.50 0.91 3.31
C VAL A 235 11.02 0.74 3.19
N SER A 236 11.79 0.82 4.29
CA SER A 236 13.24 0.60 4.28
C SER A 236 13.62 -0.85 3.94
N PHE A 237 12.68 -1.77 4.04
CA PHE A 237 12.86 -3.18 3.69
C PHE A 237 12.72 -3.45 2.19
N PHE A 238 12.10 -2.57 1.41
CA PHE A 238 11.78 -2.90 0.03
C PHE A 238 12.97 -2.71 -0.90
N GLU A 239 13.22 -3.69 -1.73
CA GLU A 239 14.00 -3.57 -2.95
C GLU A 239 13.11 -3.03 -4.07
N GLY A 240 11.87 -3.48 -4.13
CA GLY A 240 10.89 -3.05 -5.09
C GLY A 240 9.46 -3.34 -4.68
N VAL A 241 8.54 -2.64 -5.32
CA VAL A 241 7.09 -2.85 -5.21
C VAL A 241 6.51 -2.94 -6.59
N THR A 242 5.78 -4.03 -6.85
CA THR A 242 5.09 -4.27 -8.11
C THR A 242 3.59 -4.22 -7.89
N LEU A 243 2.92 -3.34 -8.60
CA LEU A 243 1.46 -3.29 -8.70
C LEU A 243 1.02 -3.88 -10.04
N SER A 244 0.13 -4.86 -10.01
CA SER A 244 -0.61 -5.37 -11.16
C SER A 244 -2.08 -4.98 -11.02
N ALA A 245 -2.57 -4.02 -11.80
CA ALA A 245 -3.93 -3.47 -11.73
C ALA A 245 -4.96 -4.24 -12.58
N SER A 246 -4.54 -5.25 -13.30
CA SER A 246 -5.31 -6.23 -14.08
C SER A 246 -4.33 -7.22 -14.70
N SER A 247 -4.80 -8.24 -15.38
CA SER A 247 -3.92 -9.20 -16.09
C SER A 247 -2.95 -9.94 -15.19
N PHE A 248 -3.27 -10.14 -13.91
CA PHE A 248 -2.35 -10.85 -13.02
C PHE A 248 -2.20 -12.33 -13.43
N ALA A 249 -0.99 -12.87 -13.20
CA ALA A 249 -0.63 -14.24 -13.52
C ALA A 249 -1.57 -15.27 -12.88
N ALA A 250 -1.66 -16.47 -13.46
CA ALA A 250 -2.51 -17.54 -12.94
C ALA A 250 -2.06 -18.04 -11.56
N SER A 251 -0.83 -17.75 -11.13
CA SER A 251 -0.32 -18.07 -9.79
C SER A 251 -1.02 -17.31 -8.66
N TYR A 252 -1.71 -16.19 -8.95
CA TYR A 252 -2.42 -15.39 -7.94
C TYR A 252 -3.88 -15.76 -7.86
N ASP A 253 -4.31 -16.11 -6.65
CA ASP A 253 -5.68 -16.40 -6.26
C ASP A 253 -6.35 -15.22 -5.57
N ASN A 254 -7.66 -15.28 -5.48
CA ASN A 254 -8.46 -14.41 -4.59
C ASN A 254 -8.37 -12.90 -4.85
N ALA A 255 -7.95 -12.47 -6.05
CA ALA A 255 -7.83 -11.08 -6.45
C ALA A 255 -8.85 -10.71 -7.53
N LEU A 256 -9.55 -9.56 -7.37
CA LEU A 256 -10.47 -9.01 -8.37
C LEU A 256 -10.01 -7.68 -8.95
N SER A 257 -9.26 -6.85 -8.18
CA SER A 257 -8.87 -5.52 -8.63
C SER A 257 -7.39 -5.36 -8.82
N GLY A 258 -6.57 -5.84 -7.89
CA GLY A 258 -5.13 -5.72 -7.99
C GLY A 258 -4.36 -6.76 -7.19
N VAL A 259 -3.12 -6.97 -7.61
CA VAL A 259 -2.10 -7.73 -6.88
C VAL A 259 -0.93 -6.80 -6.62
N LEU A 260 -0.52 -6.73 -5.36
CA LEU A 260 0.65 -5.97 -4.94
C LEU A 260 1.71 -6.93 -4.39
N GLU A 261 2.89 -6.86 -4.96
CA GLU A 261 4.05 -7.64 -4.54
C GLU A 261 5.09 -6.70 -3.95
N PHE A 262 5.51 -7.00 -2.74
CA PHE A 262 6.55 -6.30 -2.01
C PHE A 262 7.77 -7.21 -1.93
N ASP A 263 8.79 -6.90 -2.70
CA ASP A 263 10.06 -7.60 -2.67
C ASP A 263 10.95 -6.95 -1.60
N GLN A 264 11.28 -7.70 -0.57
CA GLN A 264 12.16 -7.23 0.50
C GLN A 264 13.63 -7.48 0.10
N ARG A 265 14.48 -6.50 0.35
CA ARG A 265 15.92 -6.68 0.24
C ARG A 265 16.44 -7.68 1.28
N ASN A 266 17.52 -8.33 1.01
CA ASN A 266 18.22 -9.15 2.00
C ASN A 266 18.96 -8.27 3.01
N GLY A 267 19.15 -8.77 4.22
CA GLY A 267 20.04 -8.13 5.19
C GLY A 267 21.50 -8.18 4.74
N ASN A 268 22.33 -7.28 5.26
CA ASN A 268 23.74 -7.24 4.94
C ASN A 268 24.40 -8.58 5.33
N SER A 269 25.09 -9.23 4.39
CA SER A 269 25.75 -10.53 4.63
C SER A 269 27.19 -10.41 5.17
N ARG A 270 27.74 -9.19 5.24
CA ARG A 270 29.15 -8.94 5.54
C ARG A 270 29.38 -8.26 6.88
N GLU A 271 28.59 -7.23 7.18
CA GLU A 271 28.76 -6.40 8.36
C GLU A 271 27.42 -6.01 9.00
N PHE A 272 27.48 -5.65 10.27
CA PHE A 272 26.33 -5.13 11.00
C PHE A 272 26.07 -3.67 10.60
N VAL A 273 24.82 -3.35 10.26
CA VAL A 273 24.36 -2.01 9.88
C VAL A 273 23.10 -1.69 10.67
N GLY A 274 22.96 -0.45 11.09
CA GLY A 274 21.78 0.05 11.78
C GLY A 274 21.17 1.25 11.09
N ASN A 275 19.85 1.37 11.23
CA ASN A 275 19.09 2.54 10.80
C ASN A 275 18.15 2.98 11.91
N PHE A 276 18.24 4.24 12.30
CA PHE A 276 17.28 4.88 13.19
C PHE A 276 16.52 5.93 12.39
N ARG A 277 15.19 5.86 12.42
CA ARG A 277 14.29 6.83 11.82
C ARG A 277 13.42 7.47 12.88
N LEU A 278 13.31 8.79 12.87
CA LEU A 278 12.33 9.56 13.61
C LEU A 278 11.52 10.36 12.59
N GLY A 279 10.25 10.01 12.41
CA GLY A 279 9.31 10.69 11.52
C GLY A 279 8.42 11.67 12.27
N SER A 280 7.35 12.15 11.63
CA SER A 280 6.36 13.04 12.25
C SER A 280 5.41 12.34 13.22
N SER A 281 5.23 11.05 13.07
CA SER A 281 4.22 10.25 13.79
C SER A 281 4.78 9.00 14.46
N GLU A 282 6.02 8.62 14.13
CA GLU A 282 6.60 7.34 14.51
C GLU A 282 8.12 7.38 14.62
N SER A 283 8.65 6.44 15.39
CA SER A 283 10.07 6.12 15.43
C SER A 283 10.28 4.66 15.03
N ALA A 284 11.36 4.38 14.29
CA ALA A 284 11.72 3.05 13.85
C ALA A 284 13.21 2.77 14.08
N LEU A 285 13.51 1.54 14.49
CA LEU A 285 14.85 0.99 14.59
C LEU A 285 14.93 -0.22 13.66
N THR A 286 15.91 -0.21 12.77
CA THR A 286 16.18 -1.32 11.86
C THR A 286 17.62 -1.75 12.02
N PHE A 287 17.85 -3.05 12.15
CA PHE A 287 19.16 -3.67 12.23
C PHE A 287 19.30 -4.78 11.21
N GLU A 288 20.48 -4.90 10.63
CA GLU A 288 20.79 -5.95 9.68
C GLU A 288 22.24 -6.39 9.80
N GLY A 289 22.52 -7.61 9.38
CA GLY A 289 23.87 -8.15 9.43
C GLY A 289 23.91 -9.66 9.19
N PRO A 290 25.13 -10.25 9.23
CA PRO A 290 25.30 -11.68 9.25
C PRO A 290 24.77 -12.26 10.57
N LEU A 291 23.94 -13.32 10.50
CA LEU A 291 23.41 -13.96 11.70
C LEU A 291 24.49 -14.80 12.43
N PHE A 292 25.43 -15.38 11.68
CA PHE A 292 26.51 -16.17 12.21
C PHE A 292 27.86 -15.65 11.68
N LYS A 293 28.90 -15.71 12.48
CA LYS A 293 30.27 -15.40 12.03
C LYS A 293 30.65 -16.37 10.90
N SER A 294 31.28 -15.86 9.87
CA SER A 294 31.75 -16.61 8.72
C SER A 294 33.22 -16.32 8.49
N ASP A 295 34.01 -17.36 8.15
CA ASP A 295 35.39 -17.20 7.68
C ASP A 295 35.43 -16.73 6.22
N LYS A 296 34.28 -16.71 5.53
CA LYS A 296 34.12 -16.19 4.17
C LYS A 296 33.80 -14.70 4.22
N PRO A 297 34.11 -13.96 3.16
CA PRO A 297 33.78 -12.54 3.07
C PRO A 297 32.27 -12.27 3.20
N GLU A 298 31.45 -13.24 2.82
CA GLU A 298 30.00 -13.18 2.93
C GLU A 298 29.49 -14.35 3.77
N ALA A 299 28.59 -14.05 4.71
CA ALA A 299 27.91 -15.07 5.48
C ALA A 299 26.78 -15.71 4.66
N ASN A 300 26.60 -17.01 4.82
CA ASN A 300 25.50 -17.73 4.16
C ASN A 300 24.12 -17.35 4.75
N THR A 301 24.09 -16.69 5.91
CA THR A 301 22.86 -16.30 6.60
C THR A 301 22.92 -14.82 6.95
N SER A 302 22.00 -14.04 6.44
CA SER A 302 21.82 -12.64 6.80
C SER A 302 20.42 -12.40 7.36
N TYR A 303 20.29 -11.34 8.15
CA TYR A 303 19.02 -10.91 8.70
C TYR A 303 18.83 -9.41 8.54
N ILE A 304 17.57 -8.98 8.46
CA ILE A 304 17.12 -7.61 8.64
C ILE A 304 15.89 -7.65 9.55
N VAL A 305 15.85 -6.79 10.55
CA VAL A 305 14.75 -6.69 11.53
C VAL A 305 14.47 -5.25 11.84
N SER A 306 13.20 -4.89 11.95
CA SER A 306 12.75 -3.57 12.36
C SER A 306 11.66 -3.68 13.43
N VAL A 307 11.68 -2.70 14.33
CA VAL A 307 10.59 -2.43 15.27
C VAL A 307 10.23 -0.95 15.12
N ARG A 308 8.93 -0.67 15.04
CA ARG A 308 8.40 0.68 14.92
C ARG A 308 7.38 0.95 16.01
N ARG A 309 7.40 2.18 16.52
CA ARG A 309 6.48 2.69 17.54
C ARG A 309 5.85 4.01 17.08
N SER A 310 4.52 4.07 17.13
CA SER A 310 3.78 5.31 16.95
C SER A 310 3.86 6.19 18.21
N TYR A 311 3.83 7.50 18.01
CA TYR A 311 3.55 8.49 19.04
C TYR A 311 2.42 9.45 18.62
N LEU A 312 1.58 9.03 17.67
CA LEU A 312 0.38 9.76 17.24
C LEU A 312 -0.54 10.07 18.41
N GLN A 313 -0.66 9.15 19.37
CA GLN A 313 -1.42 9.33 20.59
C GLN A 313 -1.03 10.62 21.32
N LEU A 314 0.28 10.83 21.56
CA LEU A 314 0.79 12.02 22.23
C LEU A 314 0.53 13.29 21.42
N LEU A 315 0.69 13.21 20.10
CA LEU A 315 0.43 14.34 19.21
C LEU A 315 -1.04 14.71 19.20
N PHE A 316 -1.94 13.74 19.07
CA PHE A 316 -3.40 13.95 19.02
C PHE A 316 -3.92 14.49 20.35
N GLN A 317 -3.42 13.96 21.47
CA GLN A 317 -3.72 14.48 22.79
C GLN A 317 -3.26 15.94 22.95
N ALA A 318 -2.06 16.28 22.49
CA ALA A 318 -1.52 17.64 22.58
C ALA A 318 -2.31 18.68 21.77
N ILE A 319 -2.98 18.27 20.69
CA ILE A 319 -3.82 19.14 19.84
C ILE A 319 -5.33 18.98 20.14
N GLY A 320 -5.69 18.23 21.19
CA GLY A 320 -7.06 18.11 21.68
C GLY A 320 -7.98 17.23 20.81
N LEU A 321 -7.45 16.31 20.02
CA LEU A 321 -8.28 15.38 19.23
C LEU A 321 -8.86 14.28 20.12
N PRO A 322 -10.15 13.89 19.92
CA PRO A 322 -10.80 12.88 20.76
C PRO A 322 -10.35 11.45 20.49
N PHE A 323 -9.69 11.17 19.38
CA PHE A 323 -9.23 9.85 18.98
C PHE A 323 -7.72 9.71 19.16
N LEU A 324 -7.28 8.68 19.90
CA LEU A 324 -5.89 8.45 20.30
C LEU A 324 -5.36 7.11 19.78
N PRO A 325 -4.81 7.06 18.53
CA PRO A 325 -4.26 5.84 17.99
C PRO A 325 -2.88 5.53 18.58
N ASP A 326 -2.69 4.30 18.99
CA ASP A 326 -1.44 3.77 19.54
C ASP A 326 -1.11 2.44 18.87
N TYR A 327 0.08 2.33 18.22
CA TYR A 327 0.50 1.09 17.60
C TYR A 327 1.99 0.80 17.74
N TRP A 328 2.27 -0.50 17.74
CA TRP A 328 3.58 -1.08 17.54
C TRP A 328 3.54 -1.98 16.33
N ASP A 329 4.62 -2.05 15.56
CA ASP A 329 4.81 -3.06 14.56
C ASP A 329 6.25 -3.56 14.52
N TYR A 330 6.39 -4.73 13.90
CA TYR A 330 7.66 -5.34 13.62
C TYR A 330 7.64 -5.97 12.24
N GLN A 331 8.82 -6.00 11.62
CA GLN A 331 9.06 -6.67 10.35
C GLN A 331 10.44 -7.30 10.37
N TYR A 332 10.58 -8.53 9.87
CA TYR A 332 11.86 -9.19 9.77
C TYR A 332 11.97 -10.09 8.56
N LYS A 333 13.21 -10.28 8.08
CA LYS A 333 13.56 -11.25 7.05
C LYS A 333 14.90 -11.89 7.41
N ILE A 334 14.98 -13.21 7.32
CA ILE A 334 16.19 -14.00 7.46
C ILE A 334 16.36 -14.79 6.18
N THR A 335 17.50 -14.61 5.50
CA THR A 335 17.82 -15.34 4.28
C THR A 335 18.98 -16.27 4.55
N HIS A 336 18.83 -17.55 4.23
CA HIS A 336 19.86 -18.57 4.36
C HIS A 336 20.14 -19.26 3.03
N GLN A 337 21.35 -19.06 2.51
CA GLN A 337 21.83 -19.73 1.32
C GLN A 337 22.43 -21.08 1.69
N ILE A 338 21.69 -22.18 1.53
CA ILE A 338 22.19 -23.54 1.84
C ILE A 338 23.33 -23.91 0.89
N ASN A 339 23.11 -23.63 -0.40
CA ASN A 339 24.10 -23.78 -1.48
C ASN A 339 23.63 -22.96 -2.69
N SER A 340 24.38 -22.95 -3.80
CA SER A 340 24.02 -22.17 -5.01
C SER A 340 22.63 -22.46 -5.58
N LYS A 341 22.06 -23.64 -5.28
CA LYS A 341 20.76 -24.06 -5.79
C LYS A 341 19.62 -23.95 -4.79
N ASN A 342 19.93 -23.87 -3.49
CA ASN A 342 18.93 -23.93 -2.44
C ASN A 342 19.03 -22.70 -1.53
N GLU A 343 17.95 -21.96 -1.46
CA GLU A 343 17.77 -20.81 -0.59
C GLU A 343 16.53 -21.00 0.30
N VAL A 344 16.64 -20.66 1.55
CA VAL A 344 15.53 -20.62 2.49
C VAL A 344 15.39 -19.19 3.01
N LEU A 345 14.19 -18.68 2.97
CA LEU A 345 13.79 -17.38 3.46
C LEU A 345 12.77 -17.57 4.58
N PHE A 346 12.98 -16.88 5.70
CA PHE A 346 11.97 -16.70 6.75
C PHE A 346 11.62 -15.22 6.83
N THR A 347 10.34 -14.89 6.82
CA THR A 347 9.88 -13.51 6.97
C THR A 347 8.66 -13.44 7.87
N GLY A 348 8.48 -12.30 8.52
CA GLY A 348 7.29 -12.00 9.28
C GLY A 348 7.07 -10.50 9.40
N VAL A 349 5.79 -10.16 9.55
CA VAL A 349 5.30 -8.82 9.81
C VAL A 349 4.11 -8.91 10.75
N GLY A 350 4.01 -7.98 11.68
CA GLY A 350 2.88 -7.93 12.60
C GLY A 350 2.74 -6.60 13.31
N SER A 351 1.57 -6.39 13.90
CA SER A 351 1.22 -5.19 14.65
C SER A 351 0.44 -5.49 15.91
N ILE A 352 0.47 -4.53 16.83
CA ILE A 352 -0.42 -4.40 17.97
C ILE A 352 -0.98 -2.98 17.91
N ASP A 353 -2.29 -2.87 17.72
CA ASP A 353 -2.99 -1.63 17.46
C ASP A 353 -4.07 -1.42 18.51
N ASN A 354 -4.04 -0.27 19.20
CA ASN A 354 -5.03 0.11 20.17
C ASN A 354 -5.51 1.53 19.90
N SER A 355 -6.80 1.77 20.03
CA SER A 355 -7.35 3.11 20.04
C SER A 355 -8.08 3.38 21.34
N SER A 356 -7.92 4.57 21.87
CA SER A 356 -8.69 5.07 23.02
C SER A 356 -9.32 6.42 22.69
N VAL A 357 -10.25 6.83 23.50
CA VAL A 357 -10.96 8.11 23.35
C VAL A 357 -10.49 9.07 24.43
N ASN A 358 -10.14 10.30 24.01
CA ASN A 358 -9.70 11.36 24.91
C ASN A 358 -10.90 12.18 25.43
N GLU A 359 -10.86 12.57 26.69
CA GLU A 359 -11.81 13.55 27.24
C GLU A 359 -11.49 14.94 26.69
N LEU A 360 -12.52 15.70 26.33
CA LEU A 360 -12.36 17.05 25.79
C LEU A 360 -12.19 18.05 26.92
N ASP A 361 -11.14 18.87 26.85
CA ASP A 361 -10.89 19.93 27.82
C ASP A 361 -11.89 21.11 27.67
N GLU A 362 -12.33 21.39 26.47
CA GLU A 362 -13.31 22.43 26.13
C GLU A 362 -14.37 21.85 25.22
N PHE A 363 -15.62 22.31 25.35
CA PHE A 363 -16.71 21.84 24.51
C PHE A 363 -16.55 22.35 23.06
N ASP A 364 -16.54 21.41 22.14
CA ASP A 364 -16.66 21.61 20.70
C ASP A 364 -17.66 20.59 20.13
N ALA A 365 -18.66 21.07 19.39
CA ALA A 365 -19.77 20.23 18.95
C ALA A 365 -19.35 19.12 17.94
N GLU A 366 -18.40 19.43 17.07
CA GLU A 366 -17.87 18.46 16.10
C GLU A 366 -17.02 17.41 16.80
N GLN A 367 -16.08 17.83 17.64
CA GLN A 367 -15.25 16.89 18.41
C GLN A 367 -16.07 16.04 19.36
N LYS A 368 -17.13 16.59 19.99
CA LYS A 368 -18.04 15.83 20.83
C LYS A 368 -18.82 14.77 20.02
N ALA A 369 -19.28 15.09 18.84
CA ALA A 369 -19.92 14.11 17.98
C ALA A 369 -18.94 12.99 17.54
N ILE A 370 -17.68 13.33 17.25
CA ILE A 370 -16.63 12.33 16.98
C ILE A 370 -16.39 11.47 18.24
N GLN A 371 -16.27 12.08 19.42
CA GLN A 371 -16.09 11.37 20.70
C GLN A 371 -17.22 10.36 20.96
N ASP A 372 -18.47 10.76 20.69
CA ASP A 372 -19.65 9.90 20.91
C ASP A 372 -19.73 8.74 19.91
N GLN A 373 -19.13 8.86 18.71
CA GLN A 373 -19.32 7.93 17.60
C GLN A 373 -18.07 7.13 17.23
N VAL A 374 -16.85 7.57 17.63
CA VAL A 374 -15.62 6.86 17.31
C VAL A 374 -15.56 5.51 18.03
N PRO A 375 -15.23 4.41 17.32
CA PRO A 375 -15.13 3.11 17.98
C PRO A 375 -13.85 2.98 18.81
N VAL A 376 -13.89 2.15 19.83
CA VAL A 376 -12.72 1.61 20.53
C VAL A 376 -12.26 0.37 19.77
N LEU A 377 -10.98 0.35 19.39
CA LEU A 377 -10.38 -0.71 18.58
C LEU A 377 -9.20 -1.36 19.31
N GLU A 378 -9.20 -2.68 19.32
CA GLU A 378 -8.06 -3.50 19.72
C GLU A 378 -7.77 -4.49 18.59
N GLN A 379 -6.55 -4.43 18.02
CA GLN A 379 -6.18 -5.32 16.91
C GLN A 379 -4.78 -5.88 17.11
N GLN A 380 -4.59 -7.11 16.66
CA GLN A 380 -3.29 -7.72 16.55
C GLN A 380 -3.19 -8.46 15.22
N SER A 381 -2.16 -8.18 14.46
CA SER A 381 -1.87 -8.89 13.22
C SER A 381 -0.51 -9.57 13.31
N ASN A 382 -0.41 -10.76 12.75
CA ASN A 382 0.84 -11.49 12.65
C ASN A 382 0.85 -12.39 11.42
N THR A 383 1.79 -12.15 10.53
CA THR A 383 2.11 -13.04 9.41
C THR A 383 3.49 -13.60 9.59
N ILE A 384 3.62 -14.91 9.51
CA ILE A 384 4.90 -15.63 9.51
C ILE A 384 4.93 -16.52 8.28
N GLY A 385 6.03 -16.55 7.58
CA GLY A 385 6.19 -17.44 6.44
C GLY A 385 7.62 -17.90 6.19
N MET A 386 7.70 -19.00 5.50
CA MET A 386 8.93 -19.61 5.02
C MET A 386 8.80 -19.89 3.53
N ARG A 387 9.81 -19.54 2.76
CA ARG A 387 9.95 -19.95 1.36
C ARG A 387 11.23 -20.74 1.20
N TRP A 388 11.12 -21.95 0.65
CA TRP A 388 12.25 -22.72 0.13
C TRP A 388 12.26 -22.64 -1.39
N ARG A 389 13.35 -22.10 -1.93
CA ARG A 389 13.61 -22.05 -3.38
C ARG A 389 14.66 -23.07 -3.76
N HIS A 390 14.33 -23.90 -4.74
CA HIS A 390 15.27 -24.84 -5.36
C HIS A 390 15.42 -24.53 -6.85
N ARG A 391 16.66 -24.31 -7.30
CA ARG A 391 17.01 -24.16 -8.71
C ARG A 391 17.40 -25.50 -9.28
N PHE A 392 16.80 -25.92 -10.40
CA PHE A 392 17.08 -27.20 -11.01
C PHE A 392 18.47 -27.22 -11.65
N ASN A 393 18.98 -28.42 -11.92
CA ASN A 393 20.23 -28.59 -12.65
C ASN A 393 20.10 -28.00 -14.06
N ASP A 394 21.21 -27.54 -14.63
CA ASP A 394 21.28 -26.92 -15.95
C ASP A 394 20.41 -25.65 -16.10
N ASN A 395 20.02 -25.02 -14.97
CA ASN A 395 19.28 -23.75 -14.88
C ASN A 395 17.97 -23.69 -15.71
N ASN A 396 17.39 -24.86 -15.97
CA ASN A 396 16.19 -25.00 -16.77
C ASN A 396 14.89 -24.84 -15.98
N GLY A 397 14.97 -24.41 -14.70
CA GLY A 397 13.78 -24.15 -13.89
C GLY A 397 14.07 -23.91 -12.41
N LEU A 398 13.01 -23.53 -11.72
CA LEU A 398 13.01 -23.37 -10.27
C LEU A 398 11.72 -23.87 -9.65
N MET A 399 11.79 -24.21 -8.39
CA MET A 399 10.66 -24.62 -7.56
C MET A 399 10.64 -23.77 -6.29
N ASP A 400 9.49 -23.24 -5.94
CA ASP A 400 9.24 -22.58 -4.67
C ASP A 400 8.22 -23.38 -3.85
N VAL A 401 8.54 -23.68 -2.60
CA VAL A 401 7.62 -24.17 -1.59
C VAL A 401 7.47 -23.09 -0.53
N ILE A 402 6.25 -22.62 -0.33
CA ILE A 402 5.93 -21.53 0.59
C ILE A 402 4.93 -22.08 1.62
N VAL A 403 5.25 -21.87 2.89
CA VAL A 403 4.37 -22.18 4.02
C VAL A 403 4.19 -20.90 4.82
N SER A 404 2.96 -20.53 5.10
CA SER A 404 2.65 -19.32 5.85
C SER A 404 1.49 -19.51 6.82
N GLN A 405 1.48 -18.66 7.84
CA GLN A 405 0.37 -18.48 8.75
C GLN A 405 0.08 -16.99 8.92
N ASN A 406 -1.18 -16.62 8.75
CA ASN A 406 -1.73 -15.32 9.08
C ASN A 406 -2.61 -15.46 10.30
N SER A 407 -2.50 -14.55 11.25
CA SER A 407 -3.38 -14.43 12.41
C SER A 407 -3.79 -12.98 12.55
N LEU A 408 -5.10 -12.73 12.60
CA LEU A 408 -5.67 -11.41 12.78
C LEU A 408 -6.71 -11.49 13.89
N TYR A 409 -6.44 -10.81 15.00
CA TYR A 409 -7.41 -10.52 16.06
C TYR A 409 -7.95 -9.12 15.86
N ASN A 410 -9.26 -8.96 15.95
CA ASN A 410 -9.93 -7.68 15.82
C ASN A 410 -11.10 -7.60 16.79
N LYS A 411 -11.03 -6.62 17.70
CA LYS A 411 -12.15 -6.27 18.56
C LYS A 411 -12.54 -4.83 18.30
N PHE A 412 -13.77 -4.66 17.86
CA PHE A 412 -14.40 -3.39 17.56
C PHE A 412 -15.57 -3.18 18.52
N SER A 413 -15.53 -2.10 19.31
CA SER A 413 -16.56 -1.81 20.31
C SER A 413 -17.08 -0.39 20.17
N ARG A 414 -18.39 -0.20 20.43
CA ARG A 414 -19.05 1.11 20.51
C ARG A 414 -19.88 1.19 21.79
N PHE A 415 -19.73 2.30 22.48
CA PHE A 415 -20.39 2.57 23.74
C PHE A 415 -21.22 3.84 23.65
N THR A 416 -22.26 3.98 24.51
CA THR A 416 -22.97 5.24 24.67
C THR A 416 -22.10 6.29 25.36
N ASP A 417 -21.14 5.85 26.17
CA ASP A 417 -20.06 6.66 26.75
C ASP A 417 -18.72 6.00 26.38
N ASN A 418 -18.10 6.45 25.29
CA ASN A 418 -16.83 5.93 24.78
C ASN A 418 -15.63 6.30 25.67
N VAL A 419 -15.71 7.37 26.47
CA VAL A 419 -14.62 7.80 27.37
C VAL A 419 -14.46 6.83 28.52
N ASN A 420 -15.58 6.40 29.12
CA ASN A 420 -15.59 5.50 30.26
C ASN A 420 -15.91 4.05 29.86
N GLU A 421 -16.08 3.77 28.57
CA GLU A 421 -16.47 2.47 28.01
C GLU A 421 -17.73 1.89 28.67
N GLN A 422 -18.78 2.73 28.84
CA GLN A 422 -20.04 2.34 29.46
C GLN A 422 -21.19 2.33 28.43
N GLY A 423 -22.13 1.40 28.62
CA GLY A 423 -23.30 1.28 27.78
C GLY A 423 -22.94 0.70 26.39
N LEU A 424 -22.27 -0.46 26.37
CA LEU A 424 -21.95 -1.18 25.15
C LEU A 424 -23.21 -1.42 24.31
N TYR A 425 -23.25 -0.95 23.06
CA TYR A 425 -24.37 -1.18 22.15
C TYR A 425 -23.96 -1.94 20.87
N PHE A 426 -22.68 -1.96 20.54
CA PHE A 426 -22.15 -2.80 19.48
C PHE A 426 -20.77 -3.34 19.84
N GLN A 427 -20.56 -4.63 19.66
CA GLN A 427 -19.24 -5.26 19.74
C GLN A 427 -19.13 -6.36 18.68
N ASN A 428 -18.00 -6.39 18.02
CA ASN A 428 -17.56 -7.51 17.21
C ASN A 428 -16.15 -7.91 17.69
N ASP A 429 -16.01 -9.14 18.11
CA ASP A 429 -14.76 -9.74 18.61
C ASP A 429 -14.44 -10.95 17.75
N ALA A 430 -13.43 -10.86 16.93
CA ALA A 430 -13.15 -11.82 15.88
C ALA A 430 -11.67 -12.23 15.80
N ASN A 431 -11.45 -13.51 15.53
CA ASN A 431 -10.15 -14.09 15.22
C ASN A 431 -10.19 -14.72 13.83
N GLU A 432 -9.22 -14.36 13.00
CA GLU A 432 -8.97 -15.03 11.72
C GLU A 432 -7.62 -15.74 11.78
N LEU A 433 -7.60 -17.00 11.41
CA LEU A 433 -6.39 -17.79 11.31
C LEU A 433 -6.35 -18.50 9.95
N GLU A 434 -5.33 -18.18 9.18
CA GLU A 434 -5.10 -18.81 7.88
C GLU A 434 -3.75 -19.50 7.85
N ARG A 435 -3.72 -20.76 7.45
CA ARG A 435 -2.49 -21.52 7.22
C ARG A 435 -2.45 -21.96 5.77
N LYS A 436 -1.45 -21.52 5.02
CA LYS A 436 -1.37 -21.73 3.58
C LYS A 436 -0.08 -22.44 3.18
N ILE A 437 -0.23 -23.42 2.31
CA ILE A 437 0.88 -24.04 1.59
C ILE A 437 0.71 -23.70 0.12
N ARG A 438 1.77 -23.16 -0.51
CA ARG A 438 1.85 -22.92 -1.96
C ARG A 438 3.04 -23.65 -2.52
N HIS A 439 2.84 -24.36 -3.61
CA HIS A 439 3.89 -25.00 -4.37
C HIS A 439 3.86 -24.46 -5.80
N GLN A 440 4.98 -24.01 -6.29
CA GLN A 440 5.11 -23.45 -7.64
C GLN A 440 6.37 -24.01 -8.30
N ILE A 441 6.23 -24.40 -9.57
CA ILE A 441 7.36 -24.80 -10.41
C ILE A 441 7.33 -23.92 -11.64
N LYS A 442 8.49 -23.38 -12.02
CA LYS A 442 8.74 -22.69 -13.29
C LYS A 442 9.78 -23.46 -14.06
N LEU A 443 9.48 -23.79 -15.31
CA LEU A 443 10.39 -24.44 -16.23
C LEU A 443 10.70 -23.50 -17.41
N PHE A 444 11.96 -23.44 -17.76
CA PHE A 444 12.47 -22.64 -18.87
C PHE A 444 12.90 -23.55 -20.01
N SER A 445 12.35 -23.36 -21.23
CA SER A 445 12.64 -24.17 -22.39
C SER A 445 12.69 -23.31 -23.64
N GLY A 446 13.88 -22.88 -24.03
CA GLY A 446 14.07 -21.91 -25.08
C GLY A 446 13.33 -20.60 -24.77
N SER A 447 12.54 -20.11 -25.73
CA SER A 447 11.71 -18.91 -25.54
C SER A 447 10.45 -19.12 -24.69
N TRP A 448 10.19 -20.33 -24.18
CA TRP A 448 9.02 -20.66 -23.39
C TRP A 448 9.33 -20.70 -21.89
N THR A 449 8.42 -20.16 -21.10
CA THR A 449 8.37 -20.32 -19.64
C THR A 449 7.04 -20.97 -19.28
N TYR A 450 7.12 -22.14 -18.65
CA TYR A 450 5.94 -22.85 -18.11
C TYR A 450 5.92 -22.67 -16.60
N ALA A 451 4.76 -22.35 -16.06
CA ALA A 451 4.55 -22.27 -14.61
C ALA A 451 3.34 -23.11 -14.24
N PHE A 452 3.48 -23.91 -13.21
CA PHE A 452 2.37 -24.66 -12.64
C PHE A 452 2.51 -24.75 -11.12
N GLY A 453 1.40 -24.87 -10.43
CA GLY A 453 1.42 -24.97 -8.99
C GLY A 453 0.04 -25.19 -8.41
N TYR A 454 0.04 -25.39 -7.10
CA TYR A 454 -1.18 -25.51 -6.32
C TYR A 454 -1.03 -24.78 -4.98
N SER A 455 -2.17 -24.50 -4.38
CA SER A 455 -2.25 -23.96 -3.01
C SER A 455 -3.34 -24.68 -2.23
N VAL A 456 -3.09 -24.88 -0.93
CA VAL A 456 -4.06 -25.37 0.04
C VAL A 456 -4.01 -24.43 1.23
N GLN A 457 -5.16 -23.98 1.69
CA GLN A 457 -5.29 -23.06 2.81
C GLN A 457 -6.35 -23.54 3.77
N GLN A 458 -5.96 -23.75 5.02
CA GLN A 458 -6.90 -23.92 6.12
C GLN A 458 -7.28 -22.54 6.64
N VAL A 459 -8.57 -22.30 6.78
CA VAL A 459 -9.16 -21.08 7.34
C VAL A 459 -9.88 -21.44 8.63
N SER A 460 -9.68 -20.63 9.67
CA SER A 460 -10.54 -20.63 10.87
C SER A 460 -10.95 -19.17 11.13
N TYR A 461 -12.22 -18.98 11.38
CA TYR A 461 -12.80 -17.67 11.71
C TYR A 461 -13.77 -17.81 12.87
N ASP A 462 -13.39 -17.26 14.00
CA ASP A 462 -14.20 -17.18 15.21
C ASP A 462 -14.71 -15.76 15.38
N ASN A 463 -15.98 -15.58 15.66
CA ASN A 463 -16.58 -14.27 15.83
C ASN A 463 -17.69 -14.29 16.86
N THR A 464 -17.67 -13.32 17.78
CA THR A 464 -18.77 -12.98 18.67
C THR A 464 -19.25 -11.59 18.35
N THR A 465 -20.46 -11.47 17.83
CA THR A 465 -21.10 -10.18 17.54
C THR A 465 -22.28 -9.94 18.48
N GLN A 466 -22.27 -8.75 19.10
CA GLN A 466 -23.41 -8.19 19.83
C GLN A 466 -23.79 -6.86 19.17
N ASP A 467 -25.02 -6.76 18.65
CA ASP A 467 -25.54 -5.58 17.98
C ASP A 467 -26.95 -5.28 18.51
N LEU A 468 -27.02 -4.37 19.48
CA LEU A 468 -28.29 -4.00 20.12
C LEU A 468 -29.14 -3.06 19.24
N VAL A 469 -28.53 -2.40 18.25
CA VAL A 469 -29.26 -1.54 17.30
C VAL A 469 -30.11 -2.38 16.34
N ASN A 470 -29.57 -3.51 15.87
CA ASN A 470 -30.24 -4.41 14.93
C ASN A 470 -30.81 -5.67 15.60
N ASP A 471 -30.80 -5.75 16.95
CA ASP A 471 -31.23 -6.89 17.75
C ASP A 471 -30.60 -8.21 17.29
N ARG A 472 -29.25 -8.19 17.16
CA ARG A 472 -28.46 -9.32 16.65
C ARG A 472 -27.41 -9.74 17.68
N ASN A 473 -27.41 -11.03 18.02
CA ASN A 473 -26.35 -11.63 18.81
C ASN A 473 -26.06 -13.01 18.23
N PHE A 474 -24.83 -13.23 17.79
CA PHE A 474 -24.42 -14.52 17.26
C PHE A 474 -22.97 -14.84 17.56
N ILE A 475 -22.65 -16.13 17.59
CA ILE A 475 -21.29 -16.65 17.78
C ILE A 475 -21.01 -17.58 16.61
N THR A 476 -19.99 -17.29 15.88
CA THR A 476 -19.56 -18.08 14.73
C THR A 476 -18.24 -18.79 15.05
N ASP A 477 -18.17 -20.08 14.71
CA ASP A 477 -16.95 -20.89 14.71
C ASP A 477 -16.87 -21.58 13.33
N LEU A 478 -16.20 -20.92 12.40
CA LEU A 478 -16.12 -21.34 11.00
C LEU A 478 -14.73 -21.91 10.69
N SER A 479 -14.66 -23.15 10.22
CA SER A 479 -13.41 -23.74 9.75
C SER A 479 -13.63 -24.49 8.43
N PHE A 480 -12.75 -24.23 7.46
CA PHE A 480 -12.83 -24.84 6.14
C PHE A 480 -11.48 -24.85 5.40
N ILE A 481 -11.41 -25.59 4.31
CA ILE A 481 -10.25 -25.70 3.46
C ILE A 481 -10.53 -25.06 2.11
N ARG A 482 -9.66 -24.15 1.69
CA ARG A 482 -9.58 -23.62 0.33
C ARG A 482 -8.44 -24.30 -0.41
N TYR A 483 -8.66 -24.62 -1.68
CA TYR A 483 -7.63 -25.19 -2.53
C TYR A 483 -7.75 -24.67 -3.95
N GLY A 484 -6.63 -24.67 -4.66
CA GLY A 484 -6.59 -24.24 -6.06
C GLY A 484 -5.35 -24.71 -6.76
N ALA A 485 -5.42 -24.74 -8.07
CA ALA A 485 -4.30 -25.09 -8.94
C ALA A 485 -4.24 -24.19 -10.16
N HIS A 486 -3.04 -24.01 -10.70
CA HIS A 486 -2.84 -23.19 -11.88
C HIS A 486 -1.81 -23.79 -12.84
N LEU A 487 -1.99 -23.41 -14.09
CA LEU A 487 -1.08 -23.68 -15.18
C LEU A 487 -0.94 -22.41 -16.03
N GLN A 488 0.28 -22.07 -16.44
CA GLN A 488 0.55 -20.92 -17.29
C GLN A 488 1.70 -21.22 -18.23
N ALA A 489 1.60 -20.76 -19.46
CA ALA A 489 2.65 -20.78 -20.44
C ALA A 489 2.86 -19.37 -20.99
N SER A 490 4.10 -18.92 -21.04
CA SER A 490 4.50 -17.62 -21.60
C SER A 490 5.61 -17.83 -22.61
N ALA A 491 5.62 -17.04 -23.67
CA ALA A 491 6.63 -17.15 -24.70
C ALA A 491 7.01 -15.78 -25.28
N LYS A 492 8.25 -15.65 -25.69
CA LYS A 492 8.71 -14.61 -26.61
C LYS A 492 8.87 -15.23 -28.01
N GLY A 493 8.49 -14.49 -29.03
CA GLY A 493 8.53 -14.96 -30.42
C GLY A 493 8.80 -13.83 -31.39
N LEU A 494 9.04 -14.18 -32.67
CA LEU A 494 9.34 -13.23 -33.74
C LEU A 494 10.48 -12.28 -33.36
N GLU A 495 11.62 -12.83 -32.94
CA GLU A 495 12.80 -12.06 -32.52
C GLU A 495 12.42 -11.06 -31.39
N ASP A 496 11.75 -11.55 -30.33
CA ASP A 496 11.26 -10.78 -29.19
C ASP A 496 10.26 -9.65 -29.52
N ARG A 497 9.70 -9.63 -30.74
CA ARG A 497 8.65 -8.67 -31.09
C ARG A 497 7.29 -9.02 -30.50
N VAL A 498 7.05 -10.28 -30.21
CA VAL A 498 5.81 -10.78 -29.60
C VAL A 498 6.11 -11.35 -28.23
N GLN A 499 5.35 -10.96 -27.25
CA GLN A 499 5.29 -11.62 -25.96
C GLN A 499 3.86 -12.07 -25.72
N PHE A 500 3.67 -13.34 -25.40
CA PHE A 500 2.36 -13.95 -25.18
C PHE A 500 2.36 -14.72 -23.87
N SER A 501 1.24 -14.71 -23.15
CA SER A 501 1.03 -15.52 -21.97
C SER A 501 -0.40 -16.02 -21.93
N ALA A 502 -0.59 -17.32 -21.62
CA ALA A 502 -1.89 -17.92 -21.38
C ALA A 502 -1.83 -18.74 -20.10
N GLY A 503 -2.82 -18.57 -19.27
CA GLY A 503 -2.94 -19.25 -17.99
C GLY A 503 -4.35 -19.74 -17.70
N LEU A 504 -4.44 -20.75 -16.89
CA LEU A 504 -5.68 -21.31 -16.38
C LEU A 504 -5.52 -21.54 -14.90
N ARG A 505 -6.53 -21.16 -14.14
CA ARG A 505 -6.61 -21.42 -12.71
C ARG A 505 -7.97 -21.98 -12.36
N VAL A 506 -8.01 -22.82 -11.35
CA VAL A 506 -9.22 -23.31 -10.71
C VAL A 506 -9.07 -23.18 -9.20
N ASP A 507 -10.13 -22.75 -8.54
CA ASP A 507 -10.18 -22.61 -7.08
C ASP A 507 -11.49 -23.20 -6.57
N ASP A 508 -11.50 -23.71 -5.31
CA ASP A 508 -12.70 -24.17 -4.64
C ASP A 508 -12.50 -24.21 -3.11
N ASN A 509 -13.54 -24.54 -2.37
CA ASN A 509 -13.51 -24.74 -0.93
C ASN A 509 -14.55 -25.79 -0.50
N ASP A 510 -14.44 -26.30 0.72
CA ASP A 510 -15.33 -27.35 1.25
C ASP A 510 -16.47 -26.81 2.15
N PHE A 511 -16.65 -25.48 2.24
CA PHE A 511 -17.66 -24.83 3.06
C PHE A 511 -18.91 -24.39 2.28
N MET A 512 -18.69 -23.70 1.15
CA MET A 512 -19.77 -23.09 0.38
C MET A 512 -20.58 -24.14 -0.39
N GLU A 513 -21.89 -23.97 -0.38
CA GLU A 513 -22.83 -24.87 -1.08
C GLU A 513 -23.37 -24.21 -2.36
N ASP A 514 -22.48 -23.61 -3.18
CA ASP A 514 -22.88 -22.97 -4.44
C ASP A 514 -23.34 -23.93 -5.53
N GLY A 515 -23.20 -25.24 -5.30
CA GLY A 515 -23.69 -26.31 -6.17
C GLY A 515 -22.91 -26.52 -7.47
N ILE A 516 -21.82 -25.83 -7.69
CA ILE A 516 -21.09 -25.81 -8.98
C ILE A 516 -19.76 -26.58 -8.89
N GLY A 517 -19.13 -26.56 -7.70
CA GLY A 517 -17.85 -27.20 -7.43
C GLY A 517 -16.70 -26.56 -8.22
N VAL A 518 -15.54 -27.20 -8.23
CA VAL A 518 -14.28 -26.69 -8.81
C VAL A 518 -14.38 -26.20 -10.26
N LEU A 519 -15.30 -26.75 -11.05
CA LEU A 519 -15.51 -26.32 -12.44
C LEU A 519 -16.25 -24.99 -12.56
N GLY A 520 -16.85 -24.50 -11.49
CA GLY A 520 -17.51 -23.18 -11.45
C GLY A 520 -16.57 -22.00 -11.42
N GLN A 521 -15.36 -22.20 -10.91
CA GLN A 521 -14.36 -21.15 -10.75
C GLN A 521 -13.18 -21.29 -11.71
N ILE A 522 -13.45 -21.69 -12.95
CA ILE A 522 -12.43 -21.74 -14.01
C ILE A 522 -12.05 -20.32 -14.42
N SER A 523 -10.78 -19.96 -14.24
CA SER A 523 -10.18 -18.63 -14.42
C SER A 523 -9.16 -18.63 -15.56
N PRO A 524 -9.58 -18.53 -16.84
CA PRO A 524 -8.68 -18.35 -17.97
C PRO A 524 -8.10 -16.93 -17.98
N ARG A 525 -6.84 -16.79 -18.35
CA ARG A 525 -6.11 -15.52 -18.45
C ARG A 525 -5.23 -15.53 -19.68
N ILE A 526 -5.30 -14.48 -20.49
CA ILE A 526 -4.50 -14.33 -21.72
C ILE A 526 -3.98 -12.91 -21.74
N SER A 527 -2.71 -12.76 -22.09
CA SER A 527 -2.09 -11.47 -22.33
C SER A 527 -1.15 -11.51 -23.52
N TYR A 528 -1.02 -10.37 -24.18
CA TYR A 528 -0.27 -10.23 -25.40
C TYR A 528 0.37 -8.84 -25.48
N SER A 529 1.62 -8.80 -25.93
CA SER A 529 2.37 -7.57 -26.19
C SER A 529 3.07 -7.67 -27.54
N TYR A 530 2.95 -6.63 -28.35
CA TYR A 530 3.58 -6.55 -29.68
C TYR A 530 4.38 -5.27 -29.86
N LYS A 531 5.65 -5.39 -30.23
CA LYS A 531 6.49 -4.27 -30.62
C LYS A 531 6.13 -3.86 -32.05
N LEU A 532 5.56 -2.68 -32.23
CA LEU A 532 5.07 -2.18 -33.51
C LEU A 532 6.22 -1.77 -34.45
N ASP A 533 7.33 -1.34 -33.89
CA ASP A 533 8.53 -0.90 -34.57
C ASP A 533 9.75 -1.78 -34.27
N ALA A 534 10.77 -1.73 -35.10
CA ALA A 534 11.99 -2.53 -34.94
C ALA A 534 12.82 -2.07 -33.72
N SER A 535 12.76 -0.81 -33.35
CA SER A 535 13.41 -0.27 -32.14
C SER A 535 12.72 -0.68 -30.82
N GLY A 536 11.47 -1.18 -30.88
CA GLY A 536 10.69 -1.56 -29.74
C GLY A 536 10.22 -0.37 -28.89
N GLN A 537 10.24 0.84 -29.45
CA GLN A 537 9.74 2.04 -28.78
C GLN A 537 8.23 2.03 -28.64
N TRP A 538 7.52 1.59 -29.68
CA TRP A 538 6.06 1.44 -29.65
C TRP A 538 5.67 0.01 -29.34
N LYS A 539 4.82 -0.16 -28.32
CA LYS A 539 4.24 -1.44 -27.95
C LYS A 539 2.74 -1.35 -27.90
N TRP A 540 2.08 -2.36 -28.41
CA TRP A 540 0.65 -2.58 -28.29
C TRP A 540 0.42 -3.76 -27.37
N ASN A 541 -0.38 -3.56 -26.32
CA ASN A 541 -0.60 -4.53 -25.27
C ASN A 541 -2.09 -4.81 -25.13
N GLN A 542 -2.44 -6.08 -24.89
CA GLN A 542 -3.80 -6.51 -24.61
C GLN A 542 -3.83 -7.60 -23.55
N ALA A 543 -4.91 -7.65 -22.77
CA ALA A 543 -5.17 -8.74 -21.86
C ALA A 543 -6.68 -8.96 -21.67
N TRP A 544 -7.00 -10.20 -21.44
CA TRP A 544 -8.31 -10.66 -21.02
C TRP A 544 -8.17 -11.74 -19.95
N GLY A 545 -9.08 -11.74 -18.97
CA GLY A 545 -9.09 -12.76 -17.94
C GLY A 545 -10.36 -12.77 -17.12
N ILE A 546 -10.64 -13.92 -16.50
CA ILE A 546 -11.70 -14.11 -15.53
C ILE A 546 -11.04 -14.37 -14.18
N TYR A 547 -11.54 -13.73 -13.14
CA TYR A 547 -11.00 -13.77 -11.79
C TYR A 547 -12.11 -14.05 -10.80
N TYR A 548 -11.78 -14.78 -9.74
CA TYR A 548 -12.72 -15.14 -8.69
C TYR A 548 -12.15 -14.77 -7.31
N LYS A 549 -13.05 -14.36 -6.41
CA LYS A 549 -12.74 -14.09 -5.01
C LYS A 549 -13.83 -14.68 -4.13
N ILE A 550 -13.43 -15.36 -3.08
CA ILE A 550 -14.34 -15.81 -2.04
C ILE A 550 -14.91 -14.61 -1.29
N PRO A 551 -16.19 -14.58 -0.89
CA PRO A 551 -16.72 -13.55 -0.01
C PRO A 551 -15.91 -13.44 1.29
N PRO A 552 -15.83 -12.25 1.92
CA PRO A 552 -15.20 -12.09 3.23
C PRO A 552 -15.75 -13.06 4.28
N TYR A 553 -14.94 -13.44 5.26
CA TYR A 553 -15.36 -14.38 6.31
C TYR A 553 -16.48 -13.83 7.19
N THR A 554 -16.57 -12.53 7.33
CA THR A 554 -17.71 -11.83 7.96
C THR A 554 -19.04 -12.13 7.27
N ILE A 555 -19.05 -12.31 5.95
CA ILE A 555 -20.23 -12.73 5.19
C ILE A 555 -20.49 -14.23 5.41
N LEU A 556 -19.45 -15.06 5.22
CA LEU A 556 -19.59 -16.52 5.29
C LEU A 556 -19.97 -17.00 6.68
N GLY A 557 -19.42 -16.38 7.72
CA GLY A 557 -19.69 -16.70 9.11
C GLY A 557 -20.92 -15.99 9.69
N PHE A 558 -21.70 -15.26 8.88
CA PHE A 558 -22.93 -14.65 9.38
C PHE A 558 -23.99 -15.72 9.70
N GLU A 559 -24.45 -15.72 10.94
CA GLU A 559 -25.50 -16.61 11.43
C GLU A 559 -26.81 -15.85 11.64
N ASP A 560 -27.92 -16.54 11.36
CA ASP A 560 -29.24 -16.04 11.67
C ASP A 560 -29.57 -16.22 13.19
N ASN A 561 -30.74 -15.75 13.62
CA ASN A 561 -31.19 -15.85 15.01
C ASN A 561 -31.42 -17.30 15.50
N LEU A 562 -31.30 -18.30 14.61
CA LEU A 562 -31.39 -19.73 14.92
C LEU A 562 -30.00 -20.38 15.02
N GLY A 563 -28.91 -19.62 14.84
CA GLY A 563 -27.54 -20.12 14.83
C GLY A 563 -27.20 -20.92 13.55
N ILE A 564 -27.83 -20.57 12.42
CA ILE A 564 -27.59 -21.22 11.13
C ILE A 564 -26.78 -20.26 10.27
N TRP A 565 -25.70 -20.75 9.65
CA TRP A 565 -24.95 -19.98 8.68
C TRP A 565 -25.82 -19.60 7.48
N ALA A 566 -26.23 -18.34 7.47
CA ALA A 566 -27.26 -17.85 6.54
C ALA A 566 -26.74 -17.67 5.10
N ASN A 567 -25.42 -17.59 4.90
CA ASN A 567 -24.78 -17.28 3.62
C ASN A 567 -24.02 -18.48 3.02
N ARG A 568 -24.35 -19.74 3.37
CA ARG A 568 -23.67 -20.92 2.80
C ARG A 568 -23.82 -21.06 1.29
N GLU A 569 -24.92 -20.56 0.72
CA GLU A 569 -25.19 -20.55 -0.73
C GLU A 569 -24.53 -19.35 -1.45
N ALA A 570 -23.73 -18.57 -0.73
CA ALA A 570 -22.98 -17.47 -1.35
C ALA A 570 -22.06 -18.01 -2.44
N LYS A 571 -21.84 -17.20 -3.49
CA LYS A 571 -21.00 -17.59 -4.62
C LYS A 571 -19.71 -16.79 -4.62
N TYR A 572 -18.67 -17.35 -5.21
CA TYR A 572 -17.49 -16.58 -5.54
C TYR A 572 -17.87 -15.36 -6.37
N THR A 573 -17.44 -14.17 -5.94
CA THR A 573 -17.55 -12.97 -6.76
C THR A 573 -16.68 -13.12 -8.00
N ARG A 574 -17.25 -12.92 -9.17
CA ARG A 574 -16.58 -13.06 -10.45
C ARG A 574 -16.33 -11.69 -11.10
N SER A 575 -15.13 -11.46 -11.58
CA SER A 575 -14.78 -10.29 -12.39
C SER A 575 -14.15 -10.72 -13.70
N GLU A 576 -14.62 -10.16 -14.82
CA GLU A 576 -14.06 -10.38 -16.16
C GLU A 576 -13.43 -9.07 -16.64
N HIS A 577 -12.16 -9.11 -17.01
CA HIS A 577 -11.38 -7.95 -17.37
C HIS A 577 -11.02 -7.96 -18.85
N PHE A 578 -11.15 -6.82 -19.48
CA PHE A 578 -10.62 -6.50 -20.80
C PHE A 578 -9.76 -5.27 -20.68
N VAL A 579 -8.49 -5.37 -21.03
CA VAL A 579 -7.54 -4.26 -20.98
C VAL A 579 -6.76 -4.20 -22.29
N GLY A 580 -6.59 -2.99 -22.81
CA GLY A 580 -5.78 -2.76 -24.00
C GLY A 580 -5.12 -1.40 -23.95
N GLY A 581 -3.92 -1.28 -24.52
CA GLY A 581 -3.22 -0.01 -24.49
C GLY A 581 -1.98 0.03 -25.35
N PHE A 582 -1.46 1.25 -25.46
CA PHE A 582 -0.22 1.56 -26.16
C PHE A 582 0.82 2.10 -25.17
N GLU A 583 2.05 1.70 -25.36
CA GLU A 583 3.21 2.24 -24.66
C GLU A 583 4.20 2.79 -25.65
N TYR A 584 4.69 3.99 -25.38
CA TYR A 584 5.77 4.61 -26.14
C TYR A 584 6.95 4.93 -25.23
N VAL A 585 8.08 4.28 -25.46
CA VAL A 585 9.34 4.53 -24.77
C VAL A 585 10.05 5.65 -25.51
N ILE A 586 10.05 6.85 -24.90
CA ILE A 586 10.62 8.07 -25.51
C ILE A 586 12.15 7.94 -25.58
N ASN A 587 12.75 7.50 -24.47
CA ASN A 587 14.17 7.24 -24.31
C ASN A 587 14.40 6.25 -23.16
N GLU A 588 15.66 5.98 -22.82
CA GLU A 588 16.04 5.03 -21.76
C GLU A 588 15.43 5.32 -20.40
N SER A 589 14.97 6.53 -20.13
CA SER A 589 14.49 6.96 -18.81
C SER A 589 13.04 7.42 -18.81
N SER A 590 12.39 7.57 -19.97
CA SER A 590 11.04 8.11 -20.04
C SER A 590 10.12 7.33 -20.96
N ARG A 591 8.86 7.19 -20.52
CA ARG A 591 7.78 6.54 -21.26
C ARG A 591 6.45 7.26 -21.11
N ILE A 592 5.59 7.04 -22.06
CA ILE A 592 4.16 7.36 -21.99
C ILE A 592 3.38 6.07 -22.22
N SER A 593 2.30 5.86 -21.47
CA SER A 593 1.34 4.78 -21.74
C SER A 593 -0.09 5.31 -21.70
N LEU A 594 -0.91 4.74 -22.58
CA LEU A 594 -2.35 4.96 -22.64
C LEU A 594 -3.03 3.61 -22.57
N GLU A 595 -3.85 3.37 -21.53
CA GLU A 595 -4.58 2.13 -21.34
C GLU A 595 -6.08 2.40 -21.24
N ALA A 596 -6.89 1.52 -21.85
CA ALA A 596 -8.33 1.44 -21.64
C ALA A 596 -8.66 0.13 -20.96
N PHE A 597 -9.58 0.17 -20.00
CA PHE A 597 -10.01 -1.01 -19.28
C PHE A 597 -11.55 -1.09 -19.18
N TYR A 598 -12.03 -2.33 -19.13
CA TYR A 598 -13.41 -2.67 -18.82
C TYR A 598 -13.42 -3.90 -17.92
N LYS A 599 -14.08 -3.79 -16.76
CA LYS A 599 -14.29 -4.89 -15.81
C LYS A 599 -15.77 -5.13 -15.68
N LYS A 600 -16.21 -6.37 -15.78
CA LYS A 600 -17.59 -6.80 -15.58
C LYS A 600 -17.66 -7.73 -14.38
N TYR A 601 -18.47 -7.37 -13.41
CA TYR A 601 -18.69 -8.17 -12.21
C TYR A 601 -20.02 -8.93 -12.28
N SER A 602 -20.02 -10.11 -11.69
CA SER A 602 -21.20 -10.94 -11.46
C SER A 602 -21.08 -11.65 -10.12
N ASN A 603 -22.20 -12.10 -9.59
CA ASN A 603 -22.29 -12.69 -8.25
C ASN A 603 -21.79 -11.73 -7.15
N TYR A 604 -21.89 -10.41 -7.36
CA TYR A 604 -21.47 -9.47 -6.34
C TYR A 604 -22.46 -9.52 -5.16
N PRO A 605 -22.00 -9.49 -3.90
CA PRO A 605 -22.88 -9.53 -2.75
C PRO A 605 -23.83 -8.34 -2.68
N VAL A 606 -25.10 -8.59 -2.47
CA VAL A 606 -26.17 -7.60 -2.28
C VAL A 606 -26.79 -7.82 -0.91
N SER A 607 -26.87 -6.77 -0.11
CA SER A 607 -27.56 -6.75 1.17
C SER A 607 -29.04 -7.12 0.98
N VAL A 608 -29.55 -8.06 1.77
CA VAL A 608 -30.97 -8.39 1.76
C VAL A 608 -31.78 -7.35 2.52
N ALA A 609 -31.22 -6.79 3.59
CA ALA A 609 -31.90 -5.79 4.41
C ALA A 609 -32.04 -4.43 3.72
N ASP A 610 -30.98 -3.98 3.04
CA ASP A 610 -30.94 -2.66 2.41
C ASP A 610 -31.16 -2.68 0.90
N GLU A 611 -31.24 -3.86 0.29
CA GLU A 611 -31.43 -4.11 -1.14
C GLU A 611 -30.35 -3.49 -2.06
N VAL A 612 -29.21 -3.09 -1.51
CA VAL A 612 -28.10 -2.44 -2.22
C VAL A 612 -26.87 -3.34 -2.30
N SER A 613 -26.04 -3.13 -3.32
CA SER A 613 -24.74 -3.79 -3.44
C SER A 613 -23.84 -3.47 -2.26
N LEU A 614 -23.05 -4.43 -1.78
CA LEU A 614 -22.01 -4.15 -0.80
C LEU A 614 -20.91 -3.22 -1.32
N ALA A 615 -20.80 -3.02 -2.64
CA ALA A 615 -19.98 -1.94 -3.23
C ALA A 615 -20.48 -0.52 -2.90
N ASN A 616 -21.69 -0.39 -2.39
CA ASN A 616 -22.29 0.84 -1.89
C ASN A 616 -22.30 0.93 -0.36
N LYS A 617 -21.60 0.01 0.33
CA LYS A 617 -21.43 -0.05 1.79
C LYS A 617 -19.93 -0.10 2.12
N GLY A 618 -19.54 0.05 3.37
CA GLY A 618 -18.18 -0.22 3.84
C GLY A 618 -17.14 0.86 3.49
N GLY A 619 -17.54 2.11 3.38
CA GLY A 619 -16.62 3.26 3.25
C GLY A 619 -16.04 3.75 4.58
N GLY A 620 -16.54 3.28 5.72
CA GLY A 620 -16.14 3.66 7.09
C GLY A 620 -15.26 2.62 7.79
N PHE A 621 -15.15 2.76 9.11
CA PHE A 621 -14.42 1.83 9.98
C PHE A 621 -15.30 0.68 10.53
N GLU A 622 -16.51 0.52 10.03
CA GLU A 622 -17.46 -0.50 10.50
C GLU A 622 -17.09 -1.89 9.98
N VAL A 623 -17.50 -2.92 10.72
CA VAL A 623 -17.36 -4.31 10.26
C VAL A 623 -18.12 -4.49 8.95
N PHE A 624 -17.44 -4.96 7.92
CA PHE A 624 -18.00 -5.08 6.59
C PHE A 624 -18.58 -6.45 6.36
N GLY A 625 -19.84 -6.52 5.90
CA GLY A 625 -20.44 -7.75 5.40
C GLY A 625 -21.04 -8.68 6.45
N SER A 626 -21.13 -8.28 7.75
CA SER A 626 -21.80 -9.07 8.81
C SER A 626 -23.32 -9.00 8.67
N GLU A 627 -23.86 -9.53 7.54
CA GLU A 627 -25.27 -9.47 7.19
C GLU A 627 -25.67 -10.59 6.21
N LEU A 628 -26.99 -10.84 6.10
CA LEU A 628 -27.55 -11.72 5.08
C LEU A 628 -27.40 -11.09 3.70
N ILE A 629 -26.84 -11.86 2.75
CA ILE A 629 -26.62 -11.39 1.37
C ILE A 629 -27.25 -12.33 0.33
N GLN A 630 -27.38 -11.78 -0.88
CA GLN A 630 -27.63 -12.56 -2.10
C GLN A 630 -26.49 -12.31 -3.09
N SER A 631 -25.97 -13.38 -3.69
CA SER A 631 -24.90 -13.32 -4.71
C SER A 631 -25.47 -13.14 -6.12
N ASN A 632 -26.28 -12.10 -6.34
CA ASN A 632 -26.95 -11.79 -7.60
C ASN A 632 -26.62 -10.41 -8.17
N GLY A 633 -25.82 -9.60 -7.46
CA GLY A 633 -25.41 -8.29 -7.88
C GLY A 633 -24.57 -8.32 -9.15
N LEU A 634 -24.71 -7.29 -9.96
CA LEU A 634 -23.91 -7.02 -11.14
C LEU A 634 -23.08 -5.76 -10.91
N GLY A 635 -21.90 -5.71 -11.54
CA GLY A 635 -21.07 -4.51 -11.50
C GLY A 635 -20.35 -4.28 -12.81
N ARG A 636 -19.93 -3.05 -13.04
CA ARG A 636 -19.07 -2.68 -14.14
C ARG A 636 -18.16 -1.53 -13.77
N THR A 637 -16.92 -1.60 -14.18
CA THR A 637 -16.00 -0.47 -14.13
C THR A 637 -15.31 -0.32 -15.48
N GLN A 638 -15.16 0.91 -15.95
CA GLN A 638 -14.53 1.21 -17.23
C GLN A 638 -13.80 2.53 -17.17
N GLY A 639 -12.71 2.65 -17.89
CA GLY A 639 -11.95 3.89 -17.86
C GLY A 639 -10.79 3.93 -18.84
N LEU A 640 -10.15 5.11 -18.83
CA LEU A 640 -8.95 5.43 -19.60
C LEU A 640 -7.88 5.95 -18.64
N GLU A 641 -6.66 5.47 -18.82
CA GLU A 641 -5.49 5.82 -18.01
C GLU A 641 -4.38 6.35 -18.91
N LEU A 642 -3.88 7.53 -18.60
CA LEU A 642 -2.69 8.11 -19.22
C LEU A 642 -1.60 8.21 -18.16
N LEU A 643 -0.40 7.72 -18.49
CA LEU A 643 0.78 7.80 -17.63
C LEU A 643 1.94 8.40 -18.41
N TYR A 644 2.60 9.38 -17.82
CA TYR A 644 3.97 9.77 -18.14
C TYR A 644 4.88 9.43 -16.97
N GLN A 645 6.00 8.76 -17.25
CA GLN A 645 6.99 8.42 -16.23
C GLN A 645 8.38 8.78 -16.69
N GLN A 646 9.11 9.51 -15.88
CA GLN A 646 10.51 9.84 -16.00
C GLN A 646 11.27 9.22 -14.84
N LYS A 647 12.08 8.21 -15.10
CA LYS A 647 13.01 7.66 -14.11
C LYS A 647 14.15 8.63 -13.83
N PHE A 648 14.73 8.52 -12.67
CA PHE A 648 15.84 9.39 -12.27
C PHE A 648 17.13 9.02 -13.04
N THR A 649 17.46 9.78 -14.09
CA THR A 649 18.66 9.59 -14.91
C THR A 649 19.62 10.75 -14.87
N GLY A 650 19.26 11.83 -14.23
CA GLY A 650 20.05 13.06 -14.13
C GLY A 650 19.73 13.79 -12.86
N LYS A 651 19.14 14.97 -13.01
CA LYS A 651 18.79 15.82 -11.84
C LYS A 651 17.32 15.77 -11.49
N TRP A 652 16.46 15.28 -12.34
CA TRP A 652 15.02 15.26 -12.11
C TRP A 652 14.39 13.91 -12.41
N TYR A 653 13.31 13.63 -11.75
CA TYR A 653 12.45 12.48 -11.95
C TYR A 653 10.99 12.90 -11.78
N GLY A 654 10.06 12.09 -12.28
CA GLY A 654 8.66 12.39 -12.09
C GLY A 654 7.72 11.34 -12.65
N ILE A 655 6.51 11.36 -12.13
CA ILE A 655 5.36 10.57 -12.61
C ILE A 655 4.18 11.53 -12.72
N ALA A 656 3.49 11.49 -13.86
CA ALA A 656 2.21 12.17 -14.02
C ALA A 656 1.18 11.17 -14.55
N SER A 657 0.05 11.07 -13.88
CA SER A 657 -1.04 10.17 -14.27
C SER A 657 -2.37 10.92 -14.33
N PHE A 658 -3.18 10.53 -15.30
CA PHE A 658 -4.57 10.93 -15.43
C PHE A 658 -5.40 9.69 -15.64
N THR A 659 -6.49 9.56 -14.88
CA THR A 659 -7.46 8.49 -15.05
C THR A 659 -8.86 9.07 -15.11
N TRP A 660 -9.62 8.67 -16.12
CA TRP A 660 -11.06 8.81 -16.14
C TRP A 660 -11.67 7.43 -16.01
N PHE A 661 -12.63 7.27 -15.10
CA PHE A 661 -13.32 6.00 -14.93
C PHE A 661 -14.75 6.18 -14.40
N LYS A 662 -15.55 5.12 -14.56
CA LYS A 662 -16.88 4.98 -14.02
C LYS A 662 -17.00 3.61 -13.37
N SER A 663 -17.46 3.58 -12.12
CA SER A 663 -17.66 2.36 -11.33
C SER A 663 -19.09 2.30 -10.83
N GLU A 664 -19.85 1.29 -11.27
CA GLU A 664 -21.28 1.14 -10.97
C GLU A 664 -21.60 -0.30 -10.58
N PHE A 665 -22.45 -0.45 -9.57
CA PHE A 665 -22.95 -1.75 -9.10
C PHE A 665 -24.48 -1.70 -8.94
N SER A 666 -25.12 -2.86 -9.06
CA SER A 666 -26.56 -3.00 -8.90
C SER A 666 -26.92 -3.64 -7.56
N GLY A 667 -28.03 -3.20 -6.99
CA GLY A 667 -28.72 -3.88 -5.91
C GLY A 667 -29.60 -5.04 -6.41
N SER A 668 -30.58 -5.43 -5.58
CA SER A 668 -31.58 -6.46 -5.89
C SER A 668 -32.45 -6.12 -7.09
N ASP A 669 -32.65 -4.82 -7.34
CA ASP A 669 -33.43 -4.27 -8.46
C ASP A 669 -32.69 -4.27 -9.81
N LEU A 670 -31.44 -4.71 -9.85
CA LEU A 670 -30.56 -4.76 -11.02
C LEU A 670 -30.31 -3.38 -11.68
N VAL A 671 -30.59 -2.29 -10.97
CA VAL A 671 -30.32 -0.93 -11.43
C VAL A 671 -28.89 -0.53 -11.06
N TYR A 672 -28.07 -0.15 -12.05
CA TYR A 672 -26.71 0.31 -11.83
C TYR A 672 -26.66 1.67 -11.15
N ARG A 673 -25.95 1.77 -10.03
CA ARG A 673 -25.68 3.00 -9.27
C ARG A 673 -24.18 3.16 -9.06
N PRO A 674 -23.66 4.41 -8.97
CA PRO A 674 -22.25 4.63 -8.66
C PRO A 674 -21.84 3.93 -7.36
N SER A 675 -20.69 3.25 -7.38
CA SER A 675 -20.09 2.71 -6.15
C SER A 675 -19.52 3.84 -5.28
N LEU A 676 -19.26 3.60 -4.01
CA LEU A 676 -18.62 4.57 -3.11
C LEU A 676 -17.23 5.01 -3.61
N TRP A 677 -16.61 4.24 -4.49
CA TRP A 677 -15.27 4.49 -5.04
C TRP A 677 -15.28 5.12 -6.43
N ASP A 678 -16.45 5.58 -6.93
CA ASP A 678 -16.60 6.22 -8.25
C ASP A 678 -16.21 7.70 -8.21
N ASN A 679 -14.94 8.00 -8.08
CA ASN A 679 -14.42 9.38 -8.08
C ASN A 679 -14.46 10.04 -9.47
N GLN A 680 -14.70 9.30 -10.54
CA GLN A 680 -14.74 9.71 -11.94
C GLN A 680 -13.38 10.15 -12.52
N PHE A 681 -12.65 11.02 -11.83
CA PHE A 681 -11.38 11.57 -12.31
C PHE A 681 -10.31 11.47 -11.22
N LEU A 682 -9.13 11.02 -11.62
CA LEU A 682 -7.93 11.02 -10.79
C LEU A 682 -6.81 11.71 -11.55
N ILE A 683 -6.13 12.64 -10.91
CA ILE A 683 -4.90 13.23 -11.43
C ILE A 683 -3.85 13.13 -10.32
N SER A 684 -2.69 12.60 -10.66
CA SER A 684 -1.53 12.63 -9.81
C SER A 684 -0.33 13.11 -10.59
N ALA A 685 0.40 14.06 -10.05
CA ALA A 685 1.66 14.51 -10.60
C ALA A 685 2.68 14.63 -9.47
N LEU A 686 3.79 13.94 -9.62
CA LEU A 686 4.88 13.94 -8.67
C LEU A 686 6.17 14.23 -9.41
N GLY A 687 7.03 15.02 -8.82
CA GLY A 687 8.36 15.25 -9.37
C GLY A 687 9.34 15.73 -8.32
N GLY A 688 10.63 15.42 -8.54
CA GLY A 688 11.72 15.85 -7.70
C GLY A 688 12.91 16.34 -8.50
N TYR A 689 13.67 17.22 -7.91
CA TYR A 689 14.91 17.76 -8.46
C TYR A 689 16.04 17.69 -7.43
N LYS A 690 17.17 17.08 -7.83
CA LYS A 690 18.39 17.00 -7.03
C LYS A 690 19.37 18.11 -7.38
N PHE A 691 19.68 18.86 -6.36
CA PHE A 691 20.71 19.91 -6.42
C PHE A 691 22.09 19.36 -6.03
N ARG A 692 23.09 20.19 -6.15
CA ARG A 692 24.44 19.89 -5.64
C ARG A 692 24.41 19.72 -4.11
N ASN A 693 25.39 19.00 -3.58
CA ASN A 693 25.56 18.76 -2.15
C ASN A 693 24.39 18.02 -1.50
N ASN A 694 23.78 17.04 -2.21
CA ASN A 694 22.72 16.15 -1.71
C ASN A 694 21.49 16.88 -1.14
N TRP A 695 21.11 18.03 -1.72
CA TRP A 695 19.82 18.65 -1.55
C TRP A 695 18.84 18.08 -2.57
N GLU A 696 17.63 17.80 -2.13
CA GLU A 696 16.52 17.39 -3.01
C GLU A 696 15.27 18.19 -2.66
N ILE A 697 14.54 18.63 -3.66
CA ILE A 697 13.20 19.23 -3.51
C ILE A 697 12.26 18.40 -4.35
N SER A 698 11.16 17.98 -3.76
CA SER A 698 10.11 17.23 -4.44
C SER A 698 8.74 17.80 -4.12
N SER A 699 7.80 17.62 -5.04
CA SER A 699 6.42 18.06 -4.90
C SER A 699 5.47 17.03 -5.47
N ARG A 700 4.28 16.94 -4.90
CA ARG A 700 3.18 16.12 -5.37
C ARG A 700 1.91 16.95 -5.47
N TYR A 701 1.21 16.79 -6.56
CA TYR A 701 -0.17 17.24 -6.74
C TYR A 701 -1.09 16.05 -6.85
N ARG A 702 -2.23 16.09 -6.15
CA ARG A 702 -3.31 15.10 -6.25
C ARG A 702 -4.63 15.80 -6.46
N TYR A 703 -5.44 15.25 -7.36
CA TYR A 703 -6.83 15.60 -7.56
C TYR A 703 -7.67 14.32 -7.62
N LEU A 704 -8.69 14.26 -6.79
CA LEU A 704 -9.71 13.23 -6.82
C LEU A 704 -11.03 13.90 -7.13
N GLY A 705 -11.76 13.39 -8.10
CA GLY A 705 -13.07 13.87 -8.45
C GLY A 705 -14.10 13.61 -7.34
N ARG A 706 -15.34 13.96 -7.62
CA ARG A 706 -16.44 13.95 -6.66
C ARG A 706 -16.85 12.54 -6.28
N ALA A 707 -16.44 12.07 -5.08
CA ALA A 707 -16.79 10.75 -4.56
C ALA A 707 -18.28 10.69 -4.16
N PRO A 708 -19.00 9.59 -4.45
CA PRO A 708 -20.34 9.39 -3.91
C PRO A 708 -20.31 9.22 -2.40
N PHE A 709 -21.37 9.64 -1.72
CA PHE A 709 -21.61 9.32 -0.32
C PHE A 709 -23.10 9.03 -0.07
N ILE A 710 -23.39 8.38 1.04
CA ILE A 710 -24.75 8.04 1.45
C ILE A 710 -25.13 8.93 2.62
N PRO A 711 -26.22 9.72 2.52
CA PRO A 711 -26.64 10.60 3.59
C PRO A 711 -27.10 9.82 4.83
N THR A 712 -27.13 10.52 5.96
CA THR A 712 -27.62 9.99 7.24
C THR A 712 -29.15 10.01 7.27
N ASN A 713 -29.75 8.92 7.74
CA ASN A 713 -31.16 8.88 8.11
C ASN A 713 -31.34 9.52 9.48
N LEU A 714 -31.70 10.83 9.51
CA LEU A 714 -31.74 11.60 10.76
C LEU A 714 -32.75 11.06 11.77
N ALA A 715 -33.88 10.53 11.31
CA ALA A 715 -34.91 10.02 12.22
C ALA A 715 -34.46 8.77 12.96
N GLN A 716 -33.93 7.78 12.23
CA GLN A 716 -33.41 6.55 12.83
C GLN A 716 -32.12 6.82 13.63
N SER A 717 -31.25 7.69 13.15
CA SER A 717 -30.03 8.04 13.89
C SER A 717 -30.31 8.80 15.17
N LEU A 718 -31.42 9.55 15.28
CA LEU A 718 -31.83 10.16 16.55
C LEU A 718 -32.34 9.09 17.53
N GLU A 719 -33.09 8.12 17.05
CA GLU A 719 -33.65 7.04 17.87
C GLU A 719 -32.54 6.14 18.48
N PHE A 720 -31.49 5.89 17.69
CA PHE A 720 -30.39 4.98 18.09
C PHE A 720 -29.07 5.72 18.43
N TYR A 721 -29.14 7.04 18.63
CA TYR A 721 -27.91 7.81 18.95
C TYR A 721 -27.15 7.18 20.14
N PRO A 722 -25.80 7.05 20.06
CA PRO A 722 -24.87 7.64 19.10
C PRO A 722 -24.65 6.85 17.79
N ALA A 723 -25.40 5.78 17.53
CA ALA A 723 -25.32 5.07 16.26
C ALA A 723 -25.87 5.93 15.11
N ILE A 724 -25.07 6.10 14.05
CA ILE A 724 -25.48 6.86 12.85
C ILE A 724 -25.91 5.88 11.76
N ILE A 725 -27.18 5.97 11.38
CA ILE A 725 -27.81 5.10 10.37
C ILE A 725 -27.79 5.79 9.00
N LYS A 726 -27.33 5.09 7.97
CA LYS A 726 -27.27 5.60 6.60
C LYS A 726 -28.61 5.39 5.87
N ASP A 727 -28.99 6.34 5.00
CA ASP A 727 -30.16 6.25 4.14
C ASP A 727 -29.81 5.59 2.80
N TYR A 728 -29.83 4.27 2.74
CA TYR A 728 -29.51 3.49 1.55
C TYR A 728 -30.50 3.69 0.38
N SER A 729 -31.69 4.26 0.62
CA SER A 729 -32.62 4.61 -0.46
C SER A 729 -32.07 5.72 -1.39
N SER A 730 -31.10 6.48 -0.89
CA SER A 730 -30.45 7.61 -1.57
C SER A 730 -29.12 7.26 -2.25
N VAL A 731 -28.80 5.98 -2.42
CA VAL A 731 -27.55 5.52 -3.06
C VAL A 731 -27.36 6.15 -4.43
N GLY A 732 -26.19 6.76 -4.67
CA GLY A 732 -25.78 7.35 -5.93
C GLY A 732 -26.36 8.74 -6.22
N GLN A 733 -27.14 9.33 -5.32
CA GLN A 733 -27.74 10.64 -5.50
C GLN A 733 -26.83 11.79 -5.04
N ASN A 734 -25.97 11.54 -4.08
CA ASN A 734 -25.13 12.56 -3.45
C ASN A 734 -23.64 12.33 -3.76
N ARG A 735 -22.90 13.44 -3.91
CA ARG A 735 -21.47 13.44 -4.13
C ARG A 735 -20.81 14.55 -3.33
N LEU A 736 -19.66 14.24 -2.75
CA LEU A 736 -18.76 15.22 -2.13
C LEU A 736 -18.21 16.19 -3.19
N ASP A 737 -17.62 17.27 -2.73
CA ASP A 737 -16.82 18.12 -3.60
C ASP A 737 -15.51 17.41 -4.00
N ALA A 738 -14.85 17.93 -5.02
CA ALA A 738 -13.60 17.39 -5.49
C ALA A 738 -12.47 17.71 -4.50
N TYR A 739 -11.60 16.73 -4.28
CA TYR A 739 -10.42 16.87 -3.44
C TYR A 739 -9.21 17.28 -4.27
N ASN A 740 -8.41 18.23 -3.78
CA ASN A 740 -7.11 18.54 -4.37
C ASN A 740 -6.09 18.96 -3.31
N GLN A 741 -4.85 18.51 -3.49
CA GLN A 741 -3.78 18.71 -2.52
C GLN A 741 -2.44 18.90 -3.22
N VAL A 742 -1.63 19.82 -2.71
CA VAL A 742 -0.22 20.00 -3.07
C VAL A 742 0.63 19.75 -1.84
N ASP A 743 1.63 18.86 -1.98
CA ASP A 743 2.63 18.59 -0.96
C ASP A 743 4.01 18.99 -1.47
N ILE A 744 4.85 19.50 -0.57
CA ILE A 744 6.24 19.86 -0.86
C ILE A 744 7.12 19.21 0.20
N ARG A 745 8.25 18.65 -0.25
CA ARG A 745 9.26 18.06 0.61
C ARG A 745 10.64 18.55 0.20
N VAL A 746 11.47 18.81 1.20
CA VAL A 746 12.88 19.18 1.06
C VAL A 746 13.71 18.19 1.88
N ASP A 747 14.67 17.55 1.24
CA ASP A 747 15.59 16.60 1.85
C ASP A 747 17.02 17.14 1.81
N LYS A 748 17.78 16.86 2.87
CA LYS A 748 19.21 17.11 2.93
C LYS A 748 19.93 15.94 3.56
N LYS A 749 20.92 15.41 2.83
CA LYS A 749 21.76 14.31 3.29
C LYS A 749 23.19 14.77 3.55
N TRP A 750 23.72 14.33 4.70
CA TRP A 750 25.13 14.43 5.07
C TRP A 750 25.72 13.03 5.21
N SER A 751 26.91 12.83 4.64
CA SER A 751 27.64 11.60 4.76
C SER A 751 28.91 11.83 5.59
N TYR A 752 29.00 11.14 6.73
CA TYR A 752 30.15 11.16 7.63
C TYR A 752 30.94 9.84 7.48
N THR A 753 32.06 9.70 8.17
CA THR A 753 32.96 8.56 8.05
C THR A 753 32.26 7.21 8.33
N SER A 754 31.54 7.11 9.45
CA SER A 754 30.92 5.84 9.89
C SER A 754 29.39 5.88 9.88
N TRP A 755 28.77 7.00 9.57
CA TRP A 755 27.32 7.16 9.58
C TRP A 755 26.86 8.23 8.58
N SER A 756 25.58 8.23 8.26
CA SER A 756 24.95 9.29 7.48
C SER A 756 23.71 9.83 8.17
N LEU A 757 23.46 11.12 7.96
CA LEU A 757 22.30 11.84 8.46
C LEU A 757 21.46 12.31 7.28
N ASP A 758 20.20 11.96 7.29
CA ASP A 758 19.18 12.44 6.38
C ASP A 758 18.15 13.24 7.17
N VAL A 759 17.90 14.48 6.79
CA VAL A 759 16.87 15.32 7.40
C VAL A 759 15.93 15.76 6.31
N PHE A 760 14.65 15.57 6.54
CA PHE A 760 13.62 16.06 5.63
C PHE A 760 12.62 16.96 6.34
N PHE A 761 12.14 17.94 5.62
CA PHE A 761 11.02 18.79 6.00
C PHE A 761 9.94 18.68 4.91
N GLU A 762 8.72 18.41 5.33
CA GLU A 762 7.58 18.21 4.45
C GLU A 762 6.40 19.06 4.92
N VAL A 763 5.67 19.62 3.98
CA VAL A 763 4.38 20.27 4.23
C VAL A 763 3.35 19.62 3.32
N GLN A 764 2.38 18.94 3.91
CA GLN A 764 1.22 18.43 3.19
C GLN A 764 0.14 19.50 3.13
N ASN A 765 -0.56 19.55 2.02
CA ASN A 765 -1.61 20.53 1.72
C ASN A 765 -1.13 22.00 1.90
N ILE A 766 0.01 22.31 1.33
CA ILE A 766 0.65 23.64 1.51
C ILE A 766 -0.23 24.81 1.03
N LEU A 767 -1.18 24.55 0.12
CA LEU A 767 -2.12 25.56 -0.37
C LEU A 767 -3.30 25.80 0.57
N GLY A 768 -3.46 24.96 1.61
CA GLY A 768 -4.59 25.06 2.54
C GLY A 768 -5.94 24.82 1.86
N ASN A 769 -5.98 23.93 0.87
CA ASN A 769 -7.22 23.58 0.23
C ASN A 769 -8.13 22.81 1.20
N ALA A 770 -9.43 23.08 1.14
CA ALA A 770 -10.41 22.38 1.94
C ALA A 770 -10.56 20.92 1.47
N ASN A 771 -10.49 19.98 2.41
CA ASN A 771 -10.77 18.57 2.15
C ASN A 771 -12.27 18.34 2.29
N PRO A 772 -12.95 17.74 1.28
CA PRO A 772 -14.36 17.44 1.39
C PRO A 772 -14.63 16.33 2.39
N GLU A 773 -15.63 16.50 3.22
CA GLU A 773 -16.07 15.56 4.23
C GLU A 773 -17.56 15.28 4.12
N GLU A 774 -17.99 14.09 4.55
CA GLU A 774 -19.40 13.78 4.69
C GLU A 774 -20.01 14.63 5.80
N PRO A 775 -21.32 15.01 5.69
CA PRO A 775 -22.02 15.65 6.79
C PRO A 775 -21.97 14.79 8.04
N SER A 776 -21.46 15.36 9.14
CA SER A 776 -21.41 14.74 10.45
C SER A 776 -22.49 15.32 11.34
N TYR A 777 -23.17 14.47 12.12
CA TYR A 777 -24.32 14.86 12.94
C TYR A 777 -24.08 14.49 14.41
N GLY A 778 -24.46 15.41 15.29
CA GLY A 778 -24.48 15.23 16.73
C GLY A 778 -25.77 15.74 17.33
N LEU A 779 -26.02 15.44 18.61
CA LEU A 779 -27.14 16.03 19.34
C LEU A 779 -26.96 17.54 19.47
N ALA A 780 -28.05 18.28 19.29
CA ALA A 780 -28.05 19.72 19.52
C ALA A 780 -27.72 19.99 20.99
N ARG A 781 -26.70 20.82 21.23
CA ARG A 781 -26.23 21.20 22.56
C ARG A 781 -26.19 22.72 22.71
N ASP A 782 -26.33 23.20 23.92
CA ASP A 782 -26.19 24.61 24.26
C ASP A 782 -24.71 25.02 24.39
N GLU A 783 -24.47 26.27 24.77
CA GLU A 783 -23.10 26.81 24.96
C GLU A 783 -22.33 26.13 26.12
N ASN A 784 -23.00 25.41 26.99
CA ASN A 784 -22.42 24.66 28.09
C ASN A 784 -22.18 23.18 27.73
N GLY A 785 -22.57 22.75 26.52
CA GLY A 785 -22.48 21.38 26.07
C GLY A 785 -23.65 20.49 26.50
N GLU A 786 -24.69 21.05 27.15
CA GLU A 786 -25.89 20.31 27.57
C GLU A 786 -26.85 20.07 26.40
N VAL A 787 -27.46 18.88 26.37
CA VAL A 787 -28.37 18.50 25.30
C VAL A 787 -29.65 19.34 25.35
N VAL A 788 -29.98 19.94 24.19
CA VAL A 788 -31.20 20.74 24.04
C VAL A 788 -32.43 19.84 23.92
N ILE A 789 -33.45 20.12 24.74
CA ILE A 789 -34.74 19.38 24.75
C ILE A 789 -35.80 20.18 23.96
N PRO A 790 -36.58 19.57 23.04
CA PRO A 790 -36.53 18.17 22.63
C PRO A 790 -35.24 17.81 21.88
N GLU A 791 -34.74 16.60 22.07
CA GLU A 791 -33.57 16.09 21.40
C GLU A 791 -33.73 16.14 19.86
N ARG A 792 -32.69 16.57 19.19
CA ARG A 792 -32.62 16.59 17.74
C ARG A 792 -31.16 16.50 17.27
N LEU A 793 -30.96 15.89 16.11
CA LEU A 793 -29.66 15.91 15.45
C LEU A 793 -29.48 17.20 14.66
N VAL A 794 -28.29 17.75 14.76
CA VAL A 794 -27.85 18.91 13.98
C VAL A 794 -26.55 18.55 13.27
N GLN A 795 -26.32 19.12 12.08
CA GLN A 795 -25.02 18.98 11.44
C GLN A 795 -24.00 19.78 12.22
N VAL A 796 -22.87 19.15 12.58
CA VAL A 796 -21.82 19.73 13.44
C VAL A 796 -20.56 20.10 12.68
N ASN A 797 -20.33 19.55 11.47
CA ASN A 797 -19.19 19.92 10.65
C ASN A 797 -19.61 20.83 9.48
N THR A 798 -18.61 21.46 8.85
CA THR A 798 -18.83 22.34 7.66
C THR A 798 -18.74 21.60 6.33
N ASN A 799 -18.67 20.27 6.33
CA ASN A 799 -18.39 19.38 5.19
C ASN A 799 -17.01 19.60 4.54
N THR A 800 -16.15 20.34 5.19
CA THR A 800 -14.77 20.59 4.74
C THR A 800 -13.87 20.80 5.93
N SER A 801 -12.65 20.27 5.85
CA SER A 801 -11.58 20.57 6.80
C SER A 801 -10.37 21.13 6.07
N VAL A 802 -9.66 22.05 6.69
CA VAL A 802 -8.41 22.60 6.16
C VAL A 802 -7.27 22.14 7.04
N ASN A 803 -6.49 21.19 6.53
CA ASN A 803 -5.38 20.59 7.27
C ASN A 803 -4.06 20.84 6.56
N ILE A 804 -3.29 21.83 6.99
CA ILE A 804 -1.90 22.01 6.58
C ILE A 804 -1.04 21.26 7.60
N LEU A 805 -0.37 20.18 7.15
CA LEU A 805 0.39 19.31 8.04
C LEU A 805 1.90 19.43 7.76
N PRO A 806 2.61 20.27 8.50
CA PRO A 806 4.06 20.30 8.47
C PRO A 806 4.62 19.09 9.23
N SER A 807 5.67 18.50 8.70
CA SER A 807 6.37 17.39 9.32
C SER A 807 7.88 17.52 9.13
N ILE A 808 8.63 17.05 10.09
CA ILE A 808 10.08 16.93 10.03
C ILE A 808 10.46 15.50 10.38
N GLY A 809 11.49 15.00 9.72
CA GLY A 809 12.02 13.67 10.05
C GLY A 809 13.53 13.61 9.92
N VAL A 810 14.08 12.67 10.64
CA VAL A 810 15.51 12.41 10.71
C VAL A 810 15.75 10.92 10.48
N VAL A 811 16.73 10.60 9.63
CA VAL A 811 17.17 9.21 9.41
C VAL A 811 18.68 9.16 9.64
N ILE A 812 19.12 8.26 10.52
CA ILE A 812 20.53 8.01 10.83
C ILE A 812 20.85 6.59 10.40
N ASN A 813 21.83 6.42 9.52
CA ASN A 813 22.36 5.12 9.13
C ASN A 813 23.78 4.98 9.65
N PHE A 814 24.10 3.91 10.34
CA PHE A 814 25.37 3.67 11.01
C PHE A 814 25.83 2.21 10.93
#